data_e0caab3a02fab0a95fd7723a89e5ac52
#
_entry.id   e0caab3a02fab0a95fd7723a89e5ac52
#
_cell.length_a   1.000
_cell.length_b   1.000
_cell.length_c   1.000
_cell.angle_alpha   90.00
_cell.angle_beta   90.00
_cell.angle_gamma   90.00
#
_symmetry.space_group_name_H-M   'P 1'
#
loop_
_entity.id
_entity.type
_entity.pdbx_description
1 polymer ?
#
loop_
_entity_poly.entity_id
_entity_poly.type
_entity_poly.pdbx_seq_one_letter_code
_entity_poly.pdbx_strand_id
1 'polypeptide(L)'
;MSLPSLLLLLCGFGLAVANPSCPASKPGMLNVHLVCHTHDDVGWLKTVDQYYYGAKNDIQMAGVQYILDSVVRALMEDPTKKFIYVESAFFFRWWDEQTEGMQRAVKDLVARGQLEFINGGWCMNDEGGAHYNAIIDQMTLGMVKLNQTFGKAGHPTIAWQIDPFGHSREQASLFAQMGFEGLFFGRLDHDDKSNRWRHKTMEMVWEGSQNLGKSAWLFTGVLPNGYGPPSGFCFDINCRDEPIMDDPRLRDYNVDQRVNDFLKAAADEAKGYASNDIIMTMGSDFNYQSADMYYKNIDKLIRHVNARQENGSKVNVFYSTPSCYLKALHDAGLTWPTKSDDFFPYASGNHSYWTGYFTSRPTLKGYVRKTNNFLQAVKQVSSVLGMGQDPRLERLKEAMGVLQHHDAVSGTAKQHVTNDYSERLSQGVSESFQMVAEAYSKLNVVEGGDEGGPEAAEMPVFCPLLNVSSCPTTEASEAFTVTLYNPLARPRSFHARVPVPGGAGYKVTDHQGHAVVSQLVPVPDAVLKVPGRNSSATYELVFLAQDIPPLGLLQFHVQRTANLRFQKEQMSQILRPERSHKDIEVNLGNQGLAVLLDKDTGLLKSIGVVRPDGITMVKVNQTYLWYAGMSGNNSQEEFRASGAYIFRPDGAHARPVAAAANVTIVQGPLVAEIHQVWTPWVSQVIRVYKEELTLEMEWLVGPIPINDGVGKEVVSRVVWPDISTNGTFYTDANGREMIKRVKNYRPTWQLHNVEPVAGNYYPVNSRLVISGGPDFQAALMNDRSQGGTSLDDGHMELMLHRRLLHDDAFGVGEPLNETAFGEGLVARGKLFLLHSDFANDDCDFGCLHRSLGEKLMLEPVVSFTATSKPAHAWRSSVKAKWSALTRSLPANVHLLTLEPFGTDALLLRLEHLYEAGESKQHSQPASVDLKDLLGDWEVTSAVETTLAADLRKEDLHRYQWKVSSTSRQSNRIPKTHGNASGDSEDLVVSLQPMEIRTFILTVKKLSS
;
A
#
# COMPACT_ATOMS: atom_id res chain seq x y z
N MET A 1 -74.14 13.22 -25.27
CA MET A 1 -73.03 13.45 -26.19
C MET A 1 -71.75 13.21 -25.41
N SER A 2 -71.18 12.07 -25.64
CA SER A 2 -69.98 11.53 -24.95
C SER A 2 -68.76 11.81 -25.80
N LEU A 3 -67.67 12.41 -25.20
CA LEU A 3 -66.35 12.47 -25.79
C LEU A 3 -65.52 11.29 -25.31
N PRO A 4 -64.73 10.65 -26.18
CA PRO A 4 -63.87 9.53 -25.76
C PRO A 4 -62.52 10.02 -25.26
N SER A 5 -62.07 9.37 -24.19
CA SER A 5 -60.78 9.52 -23.55
C SER A 5 -59.67 9.02 -24.49
N LEU A 6 -58.69 9.87 -24.81
CA LEU A 6 -57.46 9.52 -25.54
C LEU A 6 -56.41 9.06 -24.53
N LEU A 7 -56.10 7.75 -24.53
CA LEU A 7 -55.01 7.16 -23.78
C LEU A 7 -53.70 7.52 -24.49
N LEU A 8 -52.88 8.37 -23.90
CA LEU A 8 -51.49 8.59 -24.31
C LEU A 8 -50.61 7.47 -23.75
N LEU A 9 -50.21 6.56 -24.63
CA LEU A 9 -49.10 5.65 -24.37
C LEU A 9 -47.78 6.48 -24.32
N LEU A 10 -47.30 6.76 -23.15
CA LEU A 10 -45.92 7.18 -22.93
C LEU A 10 -44.99 5.96 -23.10
N CYS A 11 -44.49 5.76 -24.33
CA CYS A 11 -43.29 4.92 -24.53
C CYS A 11 -42.12 5.62 -23.84
N GLY A 12 -41.72 5.08 -22.70
CA GLY A 12 -40.48 5.44 -22.06
C GLY A 12 -39.29 5.01 -22.94
N PHE A 13 -38.82 5.90 -23.77
CA PHE A 13 -37.49 5.79 -24.35
C PHE A 13 -36.50 6.01 -23.19
N GLY A 14 -35.91 4.94 -22.67
CA GLY A 14 -34.69 5.02 -21.91
C GLY A 14 -33.68 5.76 -22.80
N LEU A 15 -33.34 6.96 -22.39
CA LEU A 15 -32.17 7.66 -22.92
C LEU A 15 -30.97 6.82 -22.57
N ALA A 16 -30.52 5.95 -23.48
CA ALA A 16 -29.17 5.43 -23.44
C ALA A 16 -28.27 6.67 -23.42
N VAL A 17 -27.57 6.87 -22.33
CA VAL A 17 -26.51 7.86 -22.23
C VAL A 17 -25.54 7.51 -23.37
N ALA A 18 -25.52 8.37 -24.40
CA ALA A 18 -24.57 8.18 -25.50
C ALA A 18 -23.17 8.22 -24.89
N ASN A 19 -22.44 7.12 -24.97
CA ASN A 19 -21.00 7.15 -24.78
C ASN A 19 -20.44 8.29 -25.63
N PRO A 20 -19.49 9.10 -25.10
CA PRO A 20 -18.84 10.12 -25.90
C PRO A 20 -18.40 9.47 -27.21
N SER A 21 -18.73 10.11 -28.34
CA SER A 21 -18.57 9.49 -29.66
C SER A 21 -17.11 9.17 -29.96
N CYS A 22 -16.75 7.89 -29.77
CA CYS A 22 -15.44 7.42 -30.18
C CYS A 22 -15.27 7.60 -31.69
N PRO A 23 -14.09 8.04 -32.16
CA PRO A 23 -13.80 8.08 -33.59
C PRO A 23 -13.88 6.67 -34.17
N ALA A 24 -14.45 6.55 -35.36
CA ALA A 24 -14.66 5.26 -36.01
C ALA A 24 -13.35 4.76 -36.65
N SER A 25 -12.95 3.54 -36.31
CA SER A 25 -11.92 2.82 -37.06
C SER A 25 -12.36 2.53 -38.48
N LYS A 26 -11.46 2.69 -39.45
CA LYS A 26 -11.72 2.37 -40.86
C LYS A 26 -11.35 0.91 -41.15
N PRO A 27 -12.29 0.07 -41.61
CA PRO A 27 -12.00 -1.31 -41.93
C PRO A 27 -10.89 -1.43 -42.98
N GLY A 28 -9.95 -2.37 -42.76
CA GLY A 28 -8.86 -2.64 -43.70
C GLY A 28 -7.73 -1.60 -43.70
N MET A 29 -7.74 -0.69 -42.72
CA MET A 29 -6.69 0.30 -42.51
C MET A 29 -6.00 0.01 -41.17
N LEU A 30 -4.76 0.47 -41.03
CA LEU A 30 -4.08 0.62 -39.74
C LEU A 30 -4.63 1.89 -39.09
N ASN A 31 -5.40 1.75 -38.03
CA ASN A 31 -5.97 2.84 -37.27
C ASN A 31 -5.07 3.23 -36.13
N VAL A 32 -4.60 4.47 -36.13
CA VAL A 32 -3.66 4.98 -35.12
C VAL A 32 -4.41 5.90 -34.16
N HIS A 33 -4.61 5.45 -32.94
CA HIS A 33 -5.23 6.21 -31.86
C HIS A 33 -4.17 7.08 -31.19
N LEU A 34 -4.19 8.39 -31.48
CA LEU A 34 -3.30 9.34 -30.80
C LEU A 34 -3.90 9.74 -29.45
N VAL A 35 -3.18 9.43 -28.37
CA VAL A 35 -3.60 9.70 -27.00
C VAL A 35 -2.72 10.79 -26.41
N CYS A 36 -3.28 12.02 -26.34
CA CYS A 36 -2.62 13.16 -25.70
C CYS A 36 -2.69 13.04 -24.18
N HIS A 37 -1.54 13.10 -23.49
CA HIS A 37 -1.45 12.98 -22.06
C HIS A 37 -0.22 13.72 -21.50
N THR A 38 -0.22 13.92 -20.19
CA THR A 38 0.94 14.31 -19.40
C THR A 38 1.12 13.28 -18.28
N HIS A 39 2.35 13.07 -17.83
CA HIS A 39 2.68 12.35 -16.59
C HIS A 39 3.16 13.37 -15.57
N ASP A 40 2.36 13.59 -14.52
CA ASP A 40 2.62 14.65 -13.53
C ASP A 40 2.85 14.02 -12.15
N ASP A 41 4.10 13.72 -11.80
CA ASP A 41 4.46 13.13 -10.53
C ASP A 41 3.99 13.98 -9.34
N VAL A 42 3.29 13.35 -8.39
CA VAL A 42 2.86 13.98 -7.15
C VAL A 42 4.02 14.06 -6.16
N GLY A 43 5.10 14.68 -6.62
CA GLY A 43 6.40 14.80 -5.98
C GLY A 43 7.41 13.74 -6.47
N TRP A 44 8.61 14.16 -6.83
CA TRP A 44 9.75 13.32 -7.25
C TRP A 44 11.07 14.09 -7.12
N LEU A 45 11.41 14.94 -8.10
CA LEU A 45 12.58 15.85 -8.06
C LEU A 45 12.25 17.15 -7.35
N LYS A 46 10.97 17.51 -7.32
CA LYS A 46 10.41 18.69 -6.64
C LYS A 46 9.28 18.24 -5.72
N THR A 47 9.00 19.05 -4.70
CA THR A 47 7.84 18.79 -3.83
C THR A 47 6.53 18.94 -4.61
N VAL A 48 5.44 18.41 -4.06
CA VAL A 48 4.09 18.54 -4.63
C VAL A 48 3.76 20.00 -4.96
N ASP A 49 4.03 20.92 -4.02
CA ASP A 49 3.76 22.33 -4.20
C ASP A 49 4.66 22.96 -5.26
N GLN A 50 5.94 22.59 -5.32
CA GLN A 50 6.86 23.09 -6.33
C GLN A 50 6.48 22.65 -7.73
N TYR A 51 5.97 21.44 -7.92
CA TYR A 51 5.42 20.97 -9.18
C TYR A 51 4.13 21.71 -9.56
N TYR A 52 3.21 21.87 -8.61
CA TYR A 52 1.96 22.56 -8.89
C TYR A 52 2.18 23.99 -9.37
N TYR A 53 2.97 24.77 -8.61
CA TYR A 53 3.20 26.18 -8.89
C TYR A 53 4.26 26.46 -10.00
N GLY A 54 5.00 25.47 -10.43
CA GLY A 54 6.08 25.66 -11.38
C GLY A 54 7.32 26.34 -10.76
N ALA A 55 7.57 26.13 -9.47
CA ALA A 55 8.76 26.60 -8.77
C ALA A 55 9.98 25.70 -9.06
N LYS A 56 11.20 26.17 -8.74
CA LYS A 56 12.45 25.41 -8.90
C LYS A 56 12.66 24.82 -10.28
N ASN A 57 12.50 25.66 -11.30
CA ASN A 57 12.68 25.26 -12.70
C ASN A 57 14.13 24.95 -13.08
N ASP A 58 15.08 25.32 -12.23
CA ASP A 58 16.50 24.89 -12.29
C ASP A 58 16.66 23.37 -12.00
N ILE A 59 15.77 22.77 -11.22
CA ILE A 59 15.71 21.32 -10.98
C ILE A 59 15.02 20.63 -12.17
N GLN A 60 13.79 21.06 -12.49
CA GLN A 60 12.98 20.54 -13.60
C GLN A 60 11.97 21.59 -14.05
N MET A 61 11.88 21.84 -15.35
CA MET A 61 10.88 22.74 -15.90
C MET A 61 9.52 22.05 -15.93
N ALA A 62 8.74 22.29 -14.88
CA ALA A 62 7.43 21.67 -14.69
C ALA A 62 6.51 22.55 -13.83
N GLY A 63 5.29 22.77 -14.29
CA GLY A 63 4.26 23.55 -13.58
C GLY A 63 2.86 23.08 -13.93
N VAL A 64 2.26 22.25 -13.06
CA VAL A 64 1.00 21.54 -13.35
C VAL A 64 -0.18 22.48 -13.53
N GLN A 65 -0.27 23.59 -12.78
CA GLN A 65 -1.32 24.58 -12.96
C GLN A 65 -1.31 25.15 -14.39
N TYR A 66 -0.13 25.32 -15.01
CA TYR A 66 -0.01 25.81 -16.38
C TYR A 66 -0.37 24.75 -17.42
N ILE A 67 -0.08 23.47 -17.13
CA ILE A 67 -0.47 22.35 -17.98
C ILE A 67 -1.99 22.29 -18.06
N LEU A 68 -2.69 22.28 -16.93
CA LEU A 68 -4.15 22.22 -16.89
C LEU A 68 -4.81 23.43 -17.55
N ASP A 69 -4.32 24.64 -17.28
CA ASP A 69 -4.79 25.88 -17.93
C ASP A 69 -4.65 25.81 -19.45
N SER A 70 -3.49 25.39 -19.94
CA SER A 70 -3.18 25.34 -21.36
C SER A 70 -4.00 24.30 -22.10
N VAL A 71 -4.11 23.11 -21.52
CA VAL A 71 -4.88 21.99 -22.07
C VAL A 71 -6.38 22.33 -22.13
N VAL A 72 -6.96 22.80 -21.04
CA VAL A 72 -8.41 23.11 -20.98
C VAL A 72 -8.77 24.17 -22.02
N ARG A 73 -7.96 25.21 -22.19
CA ARG A 73 -8.17 26.24 -23.24
C ARG A 73 -8.14 25.63 -24.64
N ALA A 74 -7.14 24.79 -24.93
CA ALA A 74 -7.01 24.15 -26.24
C ALA A 74 -8.18 23.21 -26.56
N LEU A 75 -8.75 22.52 -25.58
CA LEU A 75 -9.93 21.67 -25.74
C LEU A 75 -11.20 22.48 -25.94
N MET A 76 -11.32 23.65 -25.31
CA MET A 76 -12.45 24.55 -25.51
C MET A 76 -12.50 25.15 -26.92
N GLU A 77 -11.33 25.35 -27.54
CA GLU A 77 -11.21 25.97 -28.88
C GLU A 77 -11.57 24.99 -30.01
N ASP A 78 -11.32 23.68 -29.85
CA ASP A 78 -11.53 22.68 -30.91
C ASP A 78 -12.14 21.40 -30.36
N PRO A 79 -13.40 21.08 -30.77
CA PRO A 79 -14.12 19.91 -30.27
C PRO A 79 -13.54 18.56 -30.75
N THR A 80 -12.57 18.54 -31.67
CA THR A 80 -11.95 17.31 -32.17
C THR A 80 -10.79 16.86 -31.26
N LYS A 81 -10.18 17.80 -30.50
CA LYS A 81 -9.09 17.54 -29.61
C LYS A 81 -9.55 16.74 -28.41
N LYS A 82 -8.67 15.84 -27.95
CA LYS A 82 -8.89 15.00 -26.76
C LYS A 82 -7.67 15.05 -25.85
N PHE A 83 -7.89 14.82 -24.57
CA PHE A 83 -6.85 14.70 -23.55
C PHE A 83 -7.26 13.73 -22.45
N ILE A 84 -6.31 13.04 -21.86
CA ILE A 84 -6.54 12.22 -20.66
C ILE A 84 -5.76 12.80 -19.49
N TYR A 85 -6.35 12.73 -18.28
CA TYR A 85 -5.70 13.21 -17.06
C TYR A 85 -5.84 12.22 -15.91
N VAL A 86 -4.78 12.09 -15.08
CA VAL A 86 -4.64 11.04 -14.07
C VAL A 86 -4.73 11.57 -12.65
N GLU A 87 -3.85 12.50 -12.25
CA GLU A 87 -3.52 12.85 -10.87
C GLU A 87 -4.62 13.73 -10.23
N SER A 88 -5.57 13.08 -9.55
CA SER A 88 -6.68 13.79 -8.89
C SER A 88 -6.21 14.80 -7.85
N ALA A 89 -5.08 14.54 -7.18
CA ALA A 89 -4.47 15.45 -6.22
C ALA A 89 -4.18 16.83 -6.82
N PHE A 90 -3.61 16.87 -8.04
CA PHE A 90 -3.34 18.11 -8.73
C PHE A 90 -4.60 18.69 -9.37
N PHE A 91 -5.43 17.83 -9.99
CA PHE A 91 -6.63 18.29 -10.67
C PHE A 91 -7.58 19.01 -9.71
N PHE A 92 -7.86 18.44 -8.52
CA PHE A 92 -8.79 19.09 -7.58
C PHE A 92 -8.22 20.34 -6.95
N ARG A 93 -6.91 20.41 -6.73
CA ARG A 93 -6.25 21.65 -6.31
C ARG A 93 -6.46 22.76 -7.36
N TRP A 94 -6.25 22.46 -8.64
CA TRP A 94 -6.52 23.39 -9.74
C TRP A 94 -8.02 23.72 -9.87
N TRP A 95 -8.89 22.72 -9.73
CA TRP A 95 -10.34 22.86 -9.81
C TRP A 95 -10.89 23.85 -8.77
N ASP A 96 -10.42 23.78 -7.54
CA ASP A 96 -10.89 24.63 -6.44
C ASP A 96 -10.48 26.10 -6.62
N GLU A 97 -9.47 26.39 -7.42
CA GLU A 97 -9.04 27.73 -7.81
C GLU A 97 -9.83 28.30 -8.99
N GLN A 98 -10.65 27.49 -9.66
CA GLN A 98 -11.34 27.92 -10.88
C GLN A 98 -12.63 28.68 -10.62
N THR A 99 -12.93 29.66 -11.53
CA THR A 99 -14.24 30.35 -11.53
C THR A 99 -15.34 29.35 -11.88
N GLU A 100 -16.59 29.63 -11.45
CA GLU A 100 -17.74 28.82 -11.80
C GLU A 100 -17.93 28.68 -13.32
N GLY A 101 -17.57 29.73 -14.10
CA GLY A 101 -17.60 29.69 -15.54
C GLY A 101 -16.65 28.65 -16.12
N MET A 102 -15.42 28.59 -15.60
CA MET A 102 -14.43 27.62 -16.02
C MET A 102 -14.83 26.20 -15.56
N GLN A 103 -15.32 26.05 -14.33
CA GLN A 103 -15.83 24.77 -13.84
C GLN A 103 -16.98 24.24 -14.72
N ARG A 104 -17.92 25.09 -15.18
CA ARG A 104 -18.96 24.68 -16.14
C ARG A 104 -18.36 24.23 -17.47
N ALA A 105 -17.38 24.98 -18.01
CA ALA A 105 -16.72 24.61 -19.26
C ALA A 105 -16.03 23.26 -19.16
N VAL A 106 -15.33 22.99 -18.06
CA VAL A 106 -14.68 21.70 -17.84
C VAL A 106 -15.69 20.56 -17.70
N LYS A 107 -16.81 20.77 -17.01
CA LYS A 107 -17.93 19.79 -16.98
C LYS A 107 -18.43 19.45 -18.38
N ASP A 108 -18.55 20.45 -19.26
CA ASP A 108 -18.93 20.24 -20.65
C ASP A 108 -17.87 19.46 -21.46
N LEU A 109 -16.56 19.70 -21.21
CA LEU A 109 -15.48 18.96 -21.86
C LEU A 109 -15.48 17.48 -21.44
N VAL A 110 -15.68 17.21 -20.14
CA VAL A 110 -15.81 15.85 -19.62
C VAL A 110 -17.05 15.14 -20.17
N ALA A 111 -18.21 15.81 -20.17
CA ALA A 111 -19.45 15.24 -20.68
C ALA A 111 -19.38 14.91 -22.18
N ARG A 112 -18.59 15.66 -22.98
CA ARG A 112 -18.35 15.40 -24.39
C ARG A 112 -17.24 14.42 -24.68
N GLY A 113 -16.52 13.94 -23.64
CA GLY A 113 -15.38 13.05 -23.76
C GLY A 113 -14.17 13.66 -24.49
N GLN A 114 -14.02 14.99 -24.41
CA GLN A 114 -12.80 15.67 -24.82
C GLN A 114 -11.72 15.60 -23.74
N LEU A 115 -12.10 15.78 -22.47
CA LEU A 115 -11.29 15.48 -21.30
C LEU A 115 -11.81 14.19 -20.68
N GLU A 116 -10.98 13.14 -20.66
CA GLU A 116 -11.28 11.86 -20.02
C GLU A 116 -10.41 11.69 -18.79
N PHE A 117 -11.02 11.47 -17.62
CA PHE A 117 -10.27 11.03 -16.46
C PHE A 117 -9.92 9.55 -16.60
N ILE A 118 -8.67 9.22 -16.32
CA ILE A 118 -8.12 7.87 -16.43
C ILE A 118 -7.43 7.55 -15.11
N ASN A 119 -7.40 6.27 -14.71
CA ASN A 119 -6.97 5.84 -13.39
C ASN A 119 -7.87 6.37 -12.25
N GLY A 120 -7.88 7.67 -12.02
CA GLY A 120 -8.84 8.36 -11.14
C GLY A 120 -8.50 8.31 -9.65
N GLY A 121 -7.41 7.68 -9.23
CA GLY A 121 -6.91 7.73 -7.85
C GLY A 121 -6.39 9.11 -7.48
N TRP A 122 -6.13 9.31 -6.19
CA TRP A 122 -5.51 10.55 -5.72
C TRP A 122 -4.16 10.78 -6.39
N CYS A 123 -3.41 9.69 -6.58
CA CYS A 123 -2.20 9.64 -7.40
C CYS A 123 -2.08 8.31 -8.15
N MET A 124 -1.14 8.20 -9.09
CA MET A 124 -0.67 6.95 -9.69
C MET A 124 0.18 6.22 -8.65
N ASN A 125 -0.41 5.23 -7.97
CA ASN A 125 0.24 4.57 -6.83
C ASN A 125 1.34 3.60 -7.25
N ASP A 126 2.34 3.45 -6.36
CA ASP A 126 3.32 2.37 -6.42
C ASP A 126 2.64 1.00 -6.24
N GLU A 127 3.13 -0.01 -6.94
CA GLU A 127 2.59 -1.38 -6.88
C GLU A 127 3.49 -2.35 -6.10
N GLY A 128 4.75 -1.98 -5.86
CA GLY A 128 5.69 -2.80 -5.10
C GLY A 128 5.65 -2.55 -3.59
N GLY A 129 5.65 -1.29 -3.16
CA GLY A 129 5.71 -0.88 -1.76
C GLY A 129 4.36 -0.56 -1.11
N ALA A 130 3.32 -0.26 -1.89
CA ALA A 130 2.00 0.08 -1.36
C ALA A 130 1.25 -1.15 -0.82
N HIS A 131 0.50 -0.97 0.28
CA HIS A 131 -0.38 -2.00 0.82
C HIS A 131 -1.79 -1.87 0.23
N TYR A 132 -2.49 -2.99 -0.03
CA TYR A 132 -3.80 -2.98 -0.71
C TYR A 132 -4.85 -2.08 -0.04
N ASN A 133 -4.85 -2.01 1.29
CA ASN A 133 -5.76 -1.15 2.03
C ASN A 133 -5.57 0.34 1.67
N ALA A 134 -4.31 0.81 1.63
CA ALA A 134 -3.98 2.19 1.27
C ALA A 134 -4.21 2.47 -0.23
N ILE A 135 -4.03 1.48 -1.10
CA ILE A 135 -4.40 1.57 -2.53
C ILE A 135 -5.90 1.80 -2.67
N ILE A 136 -6.72 1.00 -1.98
CA ILE A 136 -8.18 1.15 -1.99
C ILE A 136 -8.58 2.54 -1.52
N ASP A 137 -7.98 3.03 -0.45
CA ASP A 137 -8.31 4.33 0.13
C ASP A 137 -7.99 5.49 -0.81
N GLN A 138 -6.78 5.53 -1.39
CA GLN A 138 -6.39 6.59 -2.30
C GLN A 138 -7.19 6.56 -3.62
N MET A 139 -7.53 5.37 -4.12
CA MET A 139 -8.40 5.22 -5.29
C MET A 139 -9.82 5.71 -4.97
N THR A 140 -10.37 5.30 -3.83
CA THR A 140 -11.69 5.75 -3.36
C THR A 140 -11.76 7.27 -3.25
N LEU A 141 -10.74 7.89 -2.64
CA LEU A 141 -10.68 9.35 -2.46
C LEU A 141 -10.81 10.09 -3.80
N GLY A 142 -10.04 9.69 -4.81
CA GLY A 142 -10.09 10.31 -6.13
C GLY A 142 -11.39 10.02 -6.89
N MET A 143 -11.78 8.74 -6.98
CA MET A 143 -12.94 8.31 -7.78
C MET A 143 -14.26 8.83 -7.22
N VAL A 144 -14.43 8.84 -5.90
CA VAL A 144 -15.63 9.43 -5.25
C VAL A 144 -15.70 10.93 -5.53
N LYS A 145 -14.59 11.66 -5.42
CA LYS A 145 -14.52 13.10 -5.68
C LYS A 145 -14.82 13.43 -7.16
N LEU A 146 -14.32 12.62 -8.09
CA LEU A 146 -14.64 12.71 -9.52
C LEU A 146 -16.12 12.45 -9.78
N ASN A 147 -16.70 11.41 -9.21
CA ASN A 147 -18.12 11.11 -9.38
C ASN A 147 -19.02 12.20 -8.78
N GLN A 148 -18.70 12.73 -7.62
CA GLN A 148 -19.43 13.84 -6.99
C GLN A 148 -19.39 15.11 -7.83
N THR A 149 -18.28 15.37 -8.52
CA THR A 149 -18.07 16.59 -9.30
C THR A 149 -18.66 16.50 -10.72
N PHE A 150 -18.50 15.37 -11.40
CA PHE A 150 -18.81 15.18 -12.81
C PHE A 150 -19.90 14.13 -13.09
N GLY A 151 -20.39 13.45 -12.04
CA GLY A 151 -21.33 12.33 -12.20
C GLY A 151 -20.71 11.16 -12.99
N LYS A 152 -21.53 10.38 -13.65
CA LYS A 152 -21.07 9.21 -14.44
C LYS A 152 -20.04 9.55 -15.51
N ALA A 153 -20.03 10.77 -16.04
CA ALA A 153 -19.05 11.18 -17.04
C ALA A 153 -17.64 11.33 -16.49
N GLY A 154 -17.50 11.54 -15.18
CA GLY A 154 -16.20 11.61 -14.52
C GLY A 154 -15.68 10.25 -14.05
N HIS A 155 -16.45 9.16 -14.20
CA HIS A 155 -16.01 7.82 -13.77
C HIS A 155 -14.97 7.26 -14.73
N PRO A 156 -13.73 6.98 -14.26
CA PRO A 156 -12.69 6.37 -15.07
C PRO A 156 -13.00 4.91 -15.38
N THR A 157 -12.92 4.53 -16.64
CA THR A 157 -13.12 3.12 -17.07
C THR A 157 -11.82 2.39 -17.39
N ILE A 158 -10.72 3.13 -17.54
CA ILE A 158 -9.40 2.59 -17.86
C ILE A 158 -8.43 2.94 -16.75
N ALA A 159 -7.72 1.93 -16.25
CA ALA A 159 -6.58 2.07 -15.36
C ALA A 159 -5.31 2.42 -16.17
N TRP A 160 -4.49 3.30 -15.63
CA TRP A 160 -3.32 3.86 -16.29
C TRP A 160 -2.15 3.92 -15.33
N GLN A 161 -1.27 2.90 -15.39
CA GLN A 161 -0.12 2.71 -14.50
C GLN A 161 1.15 2.72 -15.34
N ILE A 162 1.45 3.89 -15.96
CA ILE A 162 2.49 3.99 -17.00
C ILE A 162 3.90 4.01 -16.43
N ASP A 163 4.08 4.50 -15.19
CA ASP A 163 5.39 4.68 -14.59
C ASP A 163 5.75 3.76 -13.42
N PRO A 164 4.85 3.13 -12.64
CA PRO A 164 5.23 2.19 -11.59
C PRO A 164 6.19 1.09 -12.06
N PHE A 165 7.11 0.70 -11.20
CA PHE A 165 8.33 -0.06 -11.52
C PHE A 165 8.14 -1.58 -11.41
N GLY A 166 7.30 -2.12 -12.24
CA GLY A 166 6.71 -3.46 -12.18
C GLY A 166 5.27 -3.41 -11.66
N HIS A 167 4.51 -4.50 -11.93
CA HIS A 167 3.06 -4.47 -11.70
C HIS A 167 2.61 -5.69 -10.92
N SER A 168 1.79 -5.43 -9.88
CA SER A 168 1.26 -6.43 -8.98
C SER A 168 -0.02 -7.07 -9.54
N ARG A 169 -0.14 -8.39 -9.38
CA ARG A 169 -1.38 -9.08 -9.70
C ARG A 169 -2.57 -8.56 -8.87
N GLU A 170 -2.33 -8.20 -7.62
CA GLU A 170 -3.38 -7.63 -6.76
C GLU A 170 -3.89 -6.29 -7.29
N GLN A 171 -3.02 -5.44 -7.86
CA GLN A 171 -3.46 -4.18 -8.47
C GLN A 171 -4.47 -4.42 -9.60
N ALA A 172 -4.24 -5.41 -10.46
CA ALA A 172 -5.19 -5.80 -11.50
C ALA A 172 -6.52 -6.31 -10.89
N SER A 173 -6.45 -7.10 -9.82
CA SER A 173 -7.62 -7.59 -9.08
C SER A 173 -8.44 -6.43 -8.50
N LEU A 174 -7.78 -5.47 -7.84
CA LEU A 174 -8.44 -4.30 -7.26
C LEU A 174 -9.09 -3.43 -8.33
N PHE A 175 -8.41 -3.16 -9.44
CA PHE A 175 -8.98 -2.41 -10.56
C PHE A 175 -10.22 -3.11 -11.15
N ALA A 176 -10.16 -4.43 -11.32
CA ALA A 176 -11.33 -5.18 -11.78
C ALA A 176 -12.52 -5.05 -10.81
N GLN A 177 -12.29 -5.08 -9.50
CA GLN A 177 -13.32 -4.90 -8.46
C GLN A 177 -13.83 -3.45 -8.36
N MET A 178 -13.00 -2.47 -8.75
CA MET A 178 -13.39 -1.05 -8.89
C MET A 178 -14.19 -0.77 -10.16
N GLY A 179 -14.26 -1.73 -11.08
CA GLY A 179 -15.08 -1.63 -12.29
C GLY A 179 -14.32 -1.23 -13.55
N PHE A 180 -13.01 -1.17 -13.51
CA PHE A 180 -12.22 -0.87 -14.70
C PHE A 180 -12.40 -1.92 -15.80
N GLU A 181 -12.44 -1.46 -17.05
CA GLU A 181 -12.56 -2.26 -18.27
C GLU A 181 -11.20 -2.80 -18.73
N GLY A 182 -10.15 -1.98 -18.56
CA GLY A 182 -8.80 -2.31 -18.97
C GLY A 182 -7.74 -1.55 -18.22
N LEU A 183 -6.48 -2.01 -18.35
CA LEU A 183 -5.27 -1.41 -17.77
C LEU A 183 -4.22 -1.25 -18.86
N PHE A 184 -3.55 -0.11 -18.90
CA PHE A 184 -2.37 0.11 -19.73
C PHE A 184 -1.19 0.53 -18.87
N PHE A 185 0.00 0.01 -19.21
CA PHE A 185 1.25 0.34 -18.55
C PHE A 185 2.46 0.28 -19.53
N GLY A 186 3.60 0.88 -19.11
CA GLY A 186 4.77 0.99 -19.97
C GLY A 186 5.96 0.13 -19.55
N ARG A 187 6.12 -0.13 -18.24
CA ARG A 187 7.31 -0.74 -17.66
C ARG A 187 7.10 -2.22 -17.34
N LEU A 188 7.91 -3.07 -17.94
CA LEU A 188 8.03 -4.49 -17.62
C LEU A 188 9.43 -4.94 -18.01
N ASP A 189 9.85 -6.12 -17.57
CA ASP A 189 11.15 -6.70 -17.91
C ASP A 189 11.43 -6.61 -19.42
N HIS A 190 12.60 -6.12 -19.79
CA HIS A 190 13.00 -5.86 -21.19
C HIS A 190 12.97 -7.13 -22.07
N ASP A 191 13.29 -8.28 -21.50
CA ASP A 191 13.23 -9.57 -22.22
C ASP A 191 11.79 -10.05 -22.40
N ASP A 192 10.93 -9.91 -21.38
CA ASP A 192 9.49 -10.19 -21.51
C ASP A 192 8.85 -9.27 -22.56
N LYS A 193 9.18 -7.98 -22.55
CA LYS A 193 8.69 -7.01 -23.54
C LYS A 193 9.11 -7.41 -24.96
N SER A 194 10.37 -7.76 -25.15
CA SER A 194 10.90 -8.21 -26.42
C SER A 194 10.26 -9.51 -26.90
N ASN A 195 10.00 -10.43 -25.98
CA ASN A 195 9.30 -11.68 -26.27
C ASN A 195 7.85 -11.43 -26.70
N ARG A 196 7.11 -10.58 -25.96
CA ARG A 196 5.72 -10.20 -26.26
C ARG A 196 5.62 -9.50 -27.61
N TRP A 197 6.54 -8.58 -27.88
CA TRP A 197 6.60 -7.86 -29.17
C TRP A 197 6.68 -8.84 -30.36
N ARG A 198 7.62 -9.80 -30.30
CA ARG A 198 7.82 -10.80 -31.36
C ARG A 198 6.62 -11.69 -31.57
N HIS A 199 5.87 -12.00 -30.52
CA HIS A 199 4.72 -12.90 -30.58
C HIS A 199 3.38 -12.17 -30.69
N LYS A 200 3.36 -10.83 -30.77
CA LYS A 200 2.15 -9.99 -30.77
C LYS A 200 1.26 -10.23 -29.56
N THR A 201 1.85 -10.37 -28.39
CA THR A 201 1.18 -10.59 -27.11
C THR A 201 1.38 -9.43 -26.15
N MET A 202 1.58 -8.21 -26.67
CA MET A 202 1.63 -6.98 -25.90
C MET A 202 0.31 -6.71 -25.19
N GLU A 203 -0.77 -7.31 -25.69
CA GLU A 203 -2.11 -7.22 -25.13
C GLU A 203 -2.60 -8.60 -24.72
N MET A 204 -3.27 -8.67 -23.56
CA MET A 204 -3.71 -9.91 -22.95
C MET A 204 -4.88 -9.69 -21.98
N VAL A 205 -5.48 -10.78 -21.52
CA VAL A 205 -6.36 -10.75 -20.34
C VAL A 205 -5.56 -11.21 -19.14
N TRP A 206 -5.43 -10.34 -18.14
CA TRP A 206 -4.73 -10.65 -16.90
C TRP A 206 -5.69 -11.24 -15.88
N GLU A 207 -5.39 -12.44 -15.41
CA GLU A 207 -6.15 -13.16 -14.37
C GLU A 207 -5.72 -12.64 -13.00
N GLY A 208 -6.32 -11.52 -12.57
CA GLY A 208 -5.90 -10.76 -11.39
C GLY A 208 -6.03 -11.49 -10.05
N SER A 209 -6.87 -12.53 -9.97
CA SER A 209 -7.03 -13.35 -8.77
C SER A 209 -7.40 -14.78 -9.13
N GLN A 210 -6.74 -15.73 -8.47
CA GLN A 210 -7.10 -17.16 -8.59
C GLN A 210 -8.36 -17.49 -7.78
N ASN A 211 -8.62 -16.75 -6.70
CA ASN A 211 -9.77 -16.97 -5.83
C ASN A 211 -11.06 -16.37 -6.39
N LEU A 212 -10.98 -15.17 -6.97
CA LEU A 212 -12.14 -14.46 -7.53
C LEU A 212 -12.48 -14.86 -8.97
N GLY A 213 -11.58 -15.58 -9.65
CA GLY A 213 -11.79 -16.04 -11.01
C GLY A 213 -12.07 -14.91 -12.01
N LYS A 214 -13.07 -15.11 -12.90
CA LYS A 214 -13.36 -14.16 -14.00
C LYS A 214 -13.81 -12.77 -13.56
N SER A 215 -14.31 -12.61 -12.35
CA SER A 215 -14.68 -11.28 -11.83
C SER A 215 -13.47 -10.36 -11.65
N ALA A 216 -12.29 -10.96 -11.44
CA ALA A 216 -11.02 -10.25 -11.31
C ALA A 216 -10.17 -10.26 -12.59
N TRP A 217 -10.71 -10.68 -13.74
CA TRP A 217 -10.00 -10.59 -15.01
C TRP A 217 -10.04 -9.17 -15.55
N LEU A 218 -8.90 -8.71 -16.07
CA LEU A 218 -8.75 -7.35 -16.58
C LEU A 218 -8.02 -7.39 -17.93
N PHE A 219 -8.58 -6.78 -18.96
CA PHE A 219 -7.83 -6.57 -20.20
C PHE A 219 -6.62 -5.69 -19.92
N THR A 220 -5.46 -6.07 -20.44
CA THR A 220 -4.21 -5.39 -20.11
C THR A 220 -3.37 -5.20 -21.36
N GLY A 221 -2.92 -3.96 -21.59
CA GLY A 221 -2.07 -3.60 -22.72
C GLY A 221 -0.74 -3.01 -22.28
N VAL A 222 0.34 -3.46 -22.93
CA VAL A 222 1.68 -2.91 -22.76
C VAL A 222 1.90 -1.85 -23.84
N LEU A 223 2.23 -0.62 -23.42
CA LEU A 223 2.53 0.49 -24.34
C LEU A 223 3.88 0.28 -25.07
N PRO A 224 3.98 0.69 -26.34
CA PRO A 224 5.16 0.38 -27.17
C PRO A 224 6.45 1.11 -26.70
N ASN A 225 6.35 2.41 -26.45
CA ASN A 225 7.50 3.31 -26.19
C ASN A 225 7.61 3.72 -24.71
N GLY A 226 7.41 2.79 -23.76
CA GLY A 226 7.15 3.18 -22.38
C GLY A 226 5.82 3.94 -22.33
N TYR A 227 5.84 5.24 -22.16
CA TYR A 227 4.65 6.11 -22.27
C TYR A 227 4.91 7.37 -23.10
N GLY A 228 6.11 7.50 -23.66
CA GLY A 228 6.50 8.62 -24.53
C GLY A 228 5.93 8.52 -25.95
N PRO A 229 5.99 9.59 -26.73
CA PRO A 229 5.63 9.57 -28.14
C PRO A 229 6.67 8.76 -28.95
N PRO A 230 6.34 8.37 -30.21
CA PRO A 230 7.34 7.83 -31.12
C PRO A 230 8.52 8.79 -31.28
N SER A 231 9.72 8.23 -31.42
CA SER A 231 10.95 9.03 -31.58
C SER A 231 10.81 10.06 -32.70
N GLY A 232 11.13 11.31 -32.41
CA GLY A 232 11.00 12.44 -33.31
C GLY A 232 9.63 13.15 -33.27
N PHE A 233 8.69 12.75 -32.43
CA PHE A 233 7.35 13.32 -32.36
C PHE A 233 6.97 13.91 -30.98
N CYS A 234 7.97 14.31 -30.21
CA CYS A 234 7.78 15.07 -28.99
C CYS A 234 7.70 16.57 -29.28
N PHE A 235 6.51 17.14 -29.27
CA PHE A 235 6.25 18.55 -29.60
C PHE A 235 6.03 19.38 -28.33
N ASP A 236 7.04 19.43 -27.45
CA ASP A 236 6.92 20.10 -26.16
C ASP A 236 8.11 21.03 -25.89
N ILE A 237 7.95 21.95 -24.94
CA ILE A 237 9.01 22.85 -24.49
C ILE A 237 10.20 22.08 -23.90
N ASN A 238 9.97 20.88 -23.38
CA ASN A 238 10.98 19.99 -22.81
C ASN A 238 11.66 19.10 -23.88
N CYS A 239 11.24 19.19 -25.14
CA CYS A 239 11.72 18.36 -26.23
C CYS A 239 12.51 19.20 -27.26
N ARG A 240 13.21 18.48 -28.17
CA ARG A 240 14.02 19.12 -29.23
C ARG A 240 13.63 18.63 -30.61
N ASP A 241 12.50 17.95 -30.75
CA ASP A 241 12.05 17.40 -32.03
C ASP A 241 11.54 18.52 -32.95
N GLU A 242 11.82 18.40 -34.25
CA GLU A 242 11.45 19.41 -35.23
C GLU A 242 9.95 19.48 -35.44
N PRO A 243 9.33 20.67 -35.40
CA PRO A 243 7.91 20.86 -35.70
C PRO A 243 7.61 20.57 -37.16
N ILE A 244 6.34 20.39 -37.48
CA ILE A 244 5.88 20.24 -38.87
C ILE A 244 5.76 21.62 -39.54
N MET A 245 6.67 21.91 -40.48
CA MET A 245 6.73 23.12 -41.25
C MET A 245 6.03 22.90 -42.60
N ASP A 246 4.78 23.32 -42.69
CA ASP A 246 3.85 22.95 -43.80
C ASP A 246 3.55 24.08 -44.80
N ASP A 247 4.26 25.21 -44.76
CA ASP A 247 4.23 26.19 -45.82
C ASP A 247 5.23 25.81 -46.92
N PRO A 248 4.77 25.47 -48.14
CA PRO A 248 5.65 24.99 -49.22
C PRO A 248 6.61 26.07 -49.76
N ARG A 249 6.48 27.31 -49.33
CA ARG A 249 7.39 28.42 -49.69
C ARG A 249 8.60 28.48 -48.78
N LEU A 250 8.56 27.74 -47.68
CA LEU A 250 9.72 27.71 -46.74
C LEU A 250 10.84 26.85 -47.26
N ARG A 251 12.07 27.29 -47.04
CA ARG A 251 13.29 26.51 -47.30
C ARG A 251 13.29 25.21 -46.53
N ASP A 252 12.81 25.28 -45.30
CA ASP A 252 12.81 24.18 -44.35
C ASP A 252 11.48 23.40 -44.31
N TYR A 253 10.68 23.51 -45.41
CA TYR A 253 9.48 22.68 -45.57
C TYR A 253 9.80 21.20 -45.39
N ASN A 254 9.08 20.53 -44.46
CA ASN A 254 9.48 19.15 -44.05
C ASN A 254 8.30 18.14 -44.01
N VAL A 255 7.15 18.49 -44.54
CA VAL A 255 5.92 17.67 -44.45
C VAL A 255 6.14 16.25 -44.99
N ASP A 256 6.75 16.09 -46.16
CA ASP A 256 6.92 14.78 -46.78
C ASP A 256 7.82 13.87 -45.90
N GLN A 257 8.88 14.43 -45.37
CA GLN A 257 9.77 13.71 -44.46
C GLN A 257 9.03 13.30 -43.17
N ARG A 258 8.37 14.26 -42.48
CA ARG A 258 7.67 14.01 -41.21
C ARG A 258 6.55 12.98 -41.37
N VAL A 259 5.77 13.06 -42.45
CA VAL A 259 4.72 12.08 -42.79
C VAL A 259 5.31 10.69 -43.02
N ASN A 260 6.41 10.57 -43.78
CA ASN A 260 7.06 9.29 -44.04
C ASN A 260 7.65 8.69 -42.75
N ASP A 261 8.26 9.52 -41.89
CA ASP A 261 8.79 9.10 -40.59
C ASP A 261 7.66 8.56 -39.69
N PHE A 262 6.50 9.25 -39.65
CA PHE A 262 5.36 8.80 -38.90
C PHE A 262 4.74 7.50 -39.44
N LEU A 263 4.58 7.40 -40.76
CA LEU A 263 4.09 6.17 -41.40
C LEU A 263 4.99 4.96 -41.08
N LYS A 264 6.30 5.20 -41.04
CA LYS A 264 7.28 4.19 -40.63
C LYS A 264 7.10 3.81 -39.16
N ALA A 265 7.01 4.79 -38.25
CA ALA A 265 6.78 4.56 -36.83
C ALA A 265 5.51 3.73 -36.60
N ALA A 266 4.38 4.12 -37.22
CA ALA A 266 3.11 3.40 -37.13
C ALA A 266 3.23 1.95 -37.64
N ALA A 267 3.91 1.72 -38.75
CA ALA A 267 4.15 0.38 -39.31
C ALA A 267 5.06 -0.45 -38.40
N ASP A 268 6.06 0.16 -37.77
CA ASP A 268 6.97 -0.52 -36.85
C ASP A 268 6.23 -0.90 -35.55
N GLU A 269 5.43 -0.03 -34.95
CA GLU A 269 4.65 -0.31 -33.75
C GLU A 269 3.59 -1.40 -34.00
N ALA A 270 2.91 -1.37 -35.15
CA ALA A 270 1.92 -2.38 -35.52
C ALA A 270 2.48 -3.83 -35.55
N LYS A 271 3.80 -4.01 -35.64
CA LYS A 271 4.44 -5.35 -35.59
C LYS A 271 4.25 -6.03 -34.23
N GLY A 272 4.12 -5.28 -33.15
CA GLY A 272 3.98 -5.80 -31.78
C GLY A 272 2.54 -6.14 -31.39
N TYR A 273 1.54 -5.75 -32.19
CA TYR A 273 0.11 -5.84 -31.84
C TYR A 273 -0.64 -6.79 -32.75
N ALA A 274 -1.71 -7.37 -32.20
CA ALA A 274 -2.53 -8.34 -32.94
C ALA A 274 -3.63 -7.67 -33.77
N SER A 275 -4.08 -6.51 -33.39
CA SER A 275 -5.15 -5.73 -34.02
C SER A 275 -4.61 -4.82 -35.13
N ASN A 276 -5.51 -4.34 -36.00
CA ASN A 276 -5.25 -3.20 -36.91
C ASN A 276 -5.46 -1.84 -36.24
N ASP A 277 -5.85 -1.81 -34.98
CA ASP A 277 -5.90 -0.62 -34.16
C ASP A 277 -4.67 -0.60 -33.25
N ILE A 278 -3.93 0.50 -33.20
CA ILE A 278 -2.76 0.69 -32.34
C ILE A 278 -2.89 1.98 -31.56
N ILE A 279 -2.32 2.01 -30.35
CA ILE A 279 -2.29 3.18 -29.47
C ILE A 279 -0.92 3.84 -29.52
N MET A 280 -0.89 5.15 -29.79
CA MET A 280 0.31 5.98 -29.67
C MET A 280 0.10 7.05 -28.63
N THR A 281 0.89 7.00 -27.57
CA THR A 281 0.93 8.04 -26.55
C THR A 281 1.62 9.29 -27.12
N MET A 282 1.01 10.47 -26.87
CA MET A 282 1.53 11.76 -27.31
C MET A 282 1.68 12.66 -26.09
N GLY A 283 2.78 12.46 -25.35
CA GLY A 283 3.10 13.15 -24.11
C GLY A 283 4.16 12.41 -23.30
N SER A 284 4.69 13.06 -22.28
CA SER A 284 5.69 12.57 -21.36
C SER A 284 5.61 13.38 -20.06
N ASP A 285 6.65 13.27 -19.20
CA ASP A 285 6.71 13.95 -17.91
C ASP A 285 6.52 15.46 -18.07
N PHE A 286 5.50 15.97 -17.38
CA PHE A 286 5.13 17.39 -17.33
C PHE A 286 5.05 18.10 -18.70
N ASN A 287 4.65 17.37 -19.73
CA ASN A 287 4.38 17.95 -21.04
C ASN A 287 3.08 18.77 -21.03
N TYR A 288 2.81 19.53 -22.09
CA TYR A 288 1.63 20.37 -22.30
C TYR A 288 1.56 21.65 -21.46
N GLN A 289 2.64 22.15 -20.87
CA GLN A 289 2.64 23.54 -20.32
C GLN A 289 2.32 24.57 -21.40
N SER A 290 2.63 24.25 -22.66
CA SER A 290 2.20 24.96 -23.85
C SER A 290 1.51 23.98 -24.79
N ALA A 291 0.27 23.64 -24.51
CA ALA A 291 -0.51 22.61 -25.22
C ALA A 291 -0.60 22.85 -26.73
N ASP A 292 -0.57 24.12 -27.16
CA ASP A 292 -0.55 24.51 -28.55
C ASP A 292 0.63 23.91 -29.35
N MET A 293 1.74 23.69 -28.73
CA MET A 293 2.89 23.08 -29.41
C MET A 293 2.56 21.66 -29.86
N TYR A 294 1.98 20.86 -29.01
CA TYR A 294 1.50 19.53 -29.37
C TYR A 294 0.33 19.60 -30.34
N TYR A 295 -0.74 20.30 -30.01
CA TYR A 295 -1.98 20.27 -30.81
C TYR A 295 -1.78 20.80 -32.22
N LYS A 296 -1.07 21.90 -32.42
CA LYS A 296 -0.77 22.44 -33.77
C LYS A 296 0.01 21.44 -34.64
N ASN A 297 0.94 20.70 -34.03
CA ASN A 297 1.72 19.69 -34.76
C ASN A 297 0.91 18.41 -35.02
N ILE A 298 0.12 17.94 -34.03
CA ILE A 298 -0.76 16.77 -34.20
C ILE A 298 -1.83 17.06 -35.26
N ASP A 299 -2.46 18.26 -35.27
CA ASP A 299 -3.43 18.65 -36.27
C ASP A 299 -2.87 18.59 -37.70
N LYS A 300 -1.64 19.08 -37.88
CA LYS A 300 -0.90 18.97 -39.14
C LYS A 300 -0.59 17.52 -39.49
N LEU A 301 -0.13 16.74 -38.50
CA LEU A 301 0.20 15.32 -38.67
C LEU A 301 -1.03 14.54 -39.14
N ILE A 302 -2.17 14.66 -38.46
CA ILE A 302 -3.43 14.01 -38.82
C ILE A 302 -3.86 14.41 -40.25
N ARG A 303 -3.83 15.68 -40.57
CA ARG A 303 -4.23 16.21 -41.91
C ARG A 303 -3.33 15.63 -43.01
N HIS A 304 -2.02 15.71 -42.87
CA HIS A 304 -1.09 15.34 -43.94
C HIS A 304 -0.91 13.82 -44.06
N VAL A 305 -0.95 13.05 -42.96
CA VAL A 305 -0.93 11.59 -43.03
C VAL A 305 -2.21 11.07 -43.68
N ASN A 306 -3.38 11.56 -43.27
CA ASN A 306 -4.64 11.11 -43.86
C ASN A 306 -4.81 11.52 -45.30
N ALA A 307 -4.26 12.65 -45.77
CA ALA A 307 -4.24 13.05 -47.18
C ALA A 307 -3.51 12.01 -48.05
N ARG A 308 -2.53 11.24 -47.53
CA ARG A 308 -1.85 10.16 -48.27
C ARG A 308 -2.77 8.99 -48.60
N GLN A 309 -3.98 8.91 -48.02
CA GLN A 309 -4.98 7.87 -48.35
C GLN A 309 -5.44 8.01 -49.83
N GLU A 310 -5.50 9.22 -50.38
CA GLU A 310 -5.77 9.46 -51.78
C GLU A 310 -4.74 8.79 -52.71
N ASN A 311 -3.52 8.69 -52.23
CA ASN A 311 -2.41 8.04 -52.93
C ASN A 311 -2.18 6.55 -52.49
N GLY A 312 -3.22 5.95 -51.88
CA GLY A 312 -3.20 4.50 -51.56
C GLY A 312 -2.66 4.14 -50.18
N SER A 313 -2.26 5.10 -49.30
CA SER A 313 -1.89 4.81 -47.92
C SER A 313 -3.05 4.13 -47.19
N LYS A 314 -2.69 3.13 -46.35
CA LYS A 314 -3.63 2.35 -45.54
C LYS A 314 -3.55 2.73 -44.06
N VAL A 315 -3.10 3.94 -43.73
CA VAL A 315 -3.02 4.45 -42.38
C VAL A 315 -4.09 5.52 -42.15
N ASN A 316 -4.81 5.42 -41.05
CA ASN A 316 -5.86 6.32 -40.61
C ASN A 316 -5.51 6.83 -39.20
N VAL A 317 -5.30 8.13 -39.03
CA VAL A 317 -4.83 8.75 -37.79
C VAL A 317 -5.89 9.70 -37.26
N PHE A 318 -6.11 9.68 -35.94
CA PHE A 318 -7.12 10.53 -35.29
C PHE A 318 -6.84 10.69 -33.80
N TYR A 319 -7.35 11.77 -33.19
CA TYR A 319 -7.38 11.92 -31.74
C TYR A 319 -8.24 10.84 -31.11
N SER A 320 -7.78 10.22 -30.04
CA SER A 320 -8.49 9.17 -29.33
C SER A 320 -8.23 9.24 -27.83
N THR A 321 -8.86 8.30 -27.11
CA THR A 321 -8.63 8.03 -25.70
C THR A 321 -8.44 6.54 -25.48
N PRO A 322 -7.83 6.08 -24.39
CA PRO A 322 -7.68 4.66 -24.10
C PRO A 322 -9.01 3.90 -23.99
N SER A 323 -10.09 4.53 -23.56
CA SER A 323 -11.43 3.92 -23.57
C SER A 323 -11.92 3.64 -25.00
N CYS A 324 -11.71 4.57 -25.91
CA CYS A 324 -12.04 4.39 -27.33
C CYS A 324 -11.14 3.32 -28.01
N TYR A 325 -9.87 3.28 -27.66
CA TYR A 325 -8.95 2.23 -28.12
C TYR A 325 -9.41 0.86 -27.65
N LEU A 326 -9.68 0.71 -26.34
CA LEU A 326 -10.16 -0.55 -25.76
C LEU A 326 -11.46 -1.02 -26.44
N LYS A 327 -12.38 -0.09 -26.71
CA LYS A 327 -13.60 -0.40 -27.45
C LYS A 327 -13.30 -0.94 -28.84
N ALA A 328 -12.38 -0.33 -29.59
CA ALA A 328 -11.98 -0.81 -30.91
C ALA A 328 -11.39 -2.23 -30.85
N LEU A 329 -10.58 -2.53 -29.84
CA LEU A 329 -10.05 -3.87 -29.60
C LEU A 329 -11.14 -4.89 -29.27
N HIS A 330 -12.13 -4.50 -28.48
CA HIS A 330 -13.28 -5.36 -28.17
C HIS A 330 -14.12 -5.64 -29.43
N ASP A 331 -14.39 -4.62 -30.23
CA ASP A 331 -15.17 -4.72 -31.48
C ASP A 331 -14.46 -5.55 -32.53
N ALA A 332 -13.12 -5.62 -32.50
CA ALA A 332 -12.33 -6.49 -33.39
C ALA A 332 -12.58 -8.00 -33.15
N GLY A 333 -13.13 -8.38 -32.00
CA GLY A 333 -13.58 -9.74 -31.69
C GLY A 333 -12.47 -10.79 -31.65
N LEU A 334 -11.21 -10.39 -31.43
CA LEU A 334 -10.04 -11.24 -31.39
C LEU A 334 -10.05 -12.17 -30.16
N THR A 335 -9.21 -13.20 -30.20
CA THR A 335 -8.95 -14.09 -29.07
C THR A 335 -7.61 -13.70 -28.44
N TRP A 336 -7.60 -13.42 -27.14
CA TRP A 336 -6.47 -12.89 -26.43
C TRP A 336 -5.73 -13.95 -25.59
N PRO A 337 -4.41 -13.85 -25.44
CA PRO A 337 -3.68 -14.68 -24.48
C PRO A 337 -4.04 -14.31 -23.04
N THR A 338 -3.77 -15.20 -22.08
CA THR A 338 -3.93 -14.92 -20.65
C THR A 338 -2.61 -14.90 -19.91
N LYS A 339 -2.58 -14.23 -18.75
CA LYS A 339 -1.48 -14.22 -17.78
C LYS A 339 -2.03 -14.33 -16.37
N SER A 340 -1.40 -15.16 -15.52
CA SER A 340 -1.86 -15.45 -14.15
C SER A 340 -0.86 -15.12 -13.04
N ASP A 341 0.41 -14.83 -13.38
CA ASP A 341 1.44 -14.29 -12.49
C ASP A 341 1.47 -12.76 -12.55
N ASP A 342 2.39 -12.13 -11.81
CA ASP A 342 2.61 -10.69 -11.87
C ASP A 342 3.72 -10.27 -12.87
N PHE A 343 4.10 -8.97 -12.85
CA PHE A 343 5.18 -8.41 -13.63
C PHE A 343 6.35 -7.96 -12.73
N PHE A 344 6.61 -8.70 -11.66
CA PHE A 344 7.79 -8.52 -10.81
C PHE A 344 8.80 -9.66 -11.02
N PRO A 345 10.11 -9.33 -10.87
CA PRO A 345 10.68 -8.00 -10.82
C PRO A 345 10.70 -7.31 -12.18
N TYR A 346 10.70 -5.99 -12.20
CA TYR A 346 10.99 -5.18 -13.38
C TYR A 346 12.50 -5.04 -13.57
N ALA A 347 12.97 -5.26 -14.80
CA ALA A 347 14.33 -4.95 -15.22
C ALA A 347 14.28 -4.12 -16.50
N SER A 348 14.89 -2.94 -16.51
CA SER A 348 15.01 -2.09 -17.71
C SER A 348 16.15 -2.52 -18.63
N GLY A 349 17.04 -3.38 -18.15
CA GLY A 349 18.17 -3.98 -18.86
C GLY A 349 18.83 -5.06 -18.00
N ASN A 350 19.85 -5.72 -18.53
CA ASN A 350 20.50 -6.88 -17.91
C ASN A 350 21.01 -6.62 -16.48
N HIS A 351 21.56 -5.43 -16.22
CA HIS A 351 22.11 -5.04 -14.92
C HIS A 351 21.25 -4.02 -14.16
N SER A 352 20.01 -3.83 -14.57
CA SER A 352 19.10 -2.81 -14.05
C SER A 352 17.82 -3.44 -13.53
N TYR A 353 17.91 -4.29 -12.48
CA TYR A 353 16.78 -4.79 -11.74
C TYR A 353 16.30 -3.75 -10.73
N TRP A 354 15.06 -3.27 -10.92
CA TRP A 354 14.41 -2.29 -10.05
C TRP A 354 13.82 -2.97 -8.82
N THR A 355 14.71 -3.59 -8.02
CA THR A 355 14.34 -4.33 -6.81
C THR A 355 14.85 -3.67 -5.53
N GLY A 356 15.64 -2.60 -5.68
CA GLY A 356 16.13 -1.80 -4.57
C GLY A 356 15.03 -0.99 -3.91
N TYR A 357 14.13 -0.41 -4.69
CA TYR A 357 13.07 0.46 -4.18
C TYR A 357 12.08 -0.28 -3.26
N PHE A 358 12.01 -1.60 -3.31
CA PHE A 358 11.22 -2.37 -2.36
C PHE A 358 11.62 -2.08 -0.91
N THR A 359 12.89 -1.69 -0.69
CA THR A 359 13.44 -1.40 0.64
C THR A 359 13.85 0.06 0.83
N SER A 360 14.12 0.81 -0.23
CA SER A 360 14.64 2.19 -0.15
C SER A 360 13.80 3.05 0.79
N ARG A 361 14.47 3.84 1.66
CA ARG A 361 13.85 4.69 2.69
C ARG A 361 12.97 3.90 3.67
N PRO A 362 13.53 2.91 4.37
CA PRO A 362 12.75 2.00 5.23
C PRO A 362 12.04 2.72 6.37
N THR A 363 12.55 3.86 6.81
CA THR A 363 11.93 4.67 7.87
C THR A 363 10.64 5.32 7.36
N LEU A 364 10.64 5.88 6.14
CA LEU A 364 9.43 6.42 5.51
C LEU A 364 8.40 5.31 5.28
N LYS A 365 8.80 4.15 4.76
CA LYS A 365 7.91 2.99 4.55
C LYS A 365 7.24 2.54 5.86
N GLY A 366 7.99 2.51 6.97
CA GLY A 366 7.46 2.22 8.30
C GLY A 366 6.51 3.31 8.79
N TYR A 367 6.80 4.59 8.51
CA TYR A 367 5.92 5.69 8.87
C TYR A 367 4.60 5.64 8.10
N VAL A 368 4.63 5.40 6.80
CA VAL A 368 3.45 5.18 5.95
C VAL A 368 2.58 4.04 6.51
N ARG A 369 3.17 2.90 6.86
CA ARG A 369 2.42 1.77 7.43
C ARG A 369 1.74 2.12 8.75
N LYS A 370 2.45 2.78 9.68
CA LYS A 370 1.90 3.21 10.97
C LYS A 370 0.83 4.28 10.83
N THR A 371 1.01 5.23 9.90
CA THR A 371 0.00 6.25 9.62
C THR A 371 -1.25 5.65 9.00
N ASN A 372 -1.11 4.65 8.11
CA ASN A 372 -2.27 3.93 7.57
C ASN A 372 -3.07 3.22 8.67
N ASN A 373 -2.39 2.54 9.62
CA ASN A 373 -3.06 1.96 10.80
C ASN A 373 -3.85 3.02 11.58
N PHE A 374 -3.21 4.15 11.86
CA PHE A 374 -3.86 5.25 12.58
C PHE A 374 -5.04 5.83 11.78
N LEU A 375 -4.91 6.01 10.47
CA LEU A 375 -5.99 6.48 9.60
C LEU A 375 -7.22 5.57 9.69
N GLN A 376 -7.05 4.24 9.67
CA GLN A 376 -8.17 3.32 9.80
C GLN A 376 -8.90 3.48 11.15
N ALA A 377 -8.14 3.64 12.23
CA ALA A 377 -8.71 3.90 13.55
C ALA A 377 -9.46 5.26 13.62
N VAL A 378 -8.90 6.31 13.00
CA VAL A 378 -9.55 7.65 12.95
C VAL A 378 -10.85 7.59 12.18
N LYS A 379 -10.90 6.91 11.02
CA LYS A 379 -12.12 6.67 10.22
C LYS A 379 -13.20 5.98 11.07
N GLN A 380 -12.83 4.90 11.76
CA GLN A 380 -13.72 4.14 12.63
C GLN A 380 -14.26 5.02 13.77
N VAL A 381 -13.38 5.70 14.51
CA VAL A 381 -13.77 6.58 15.63
C VAL A 381 -14.70 7.70 15.14
N SER A 382 -14.40 8.30 13.98
CA SER A 382 -15.26 9.34 13.38
C SER A 382 -16.66 8.80 13.08
N SER A 383 -16.76 7.57 12.54
CA SER A 383 -18.02 6.93 12.21
C SER A 383 -18.85 6.62 13.44
N VAL A 384 -18.25 5.86 14.38
CA VAL A 384 -19.00 5.30 15.51
C VAL A 384 -19.38 6.33 16.57
N LEU A 385 -18.61 7.42 16.69
CA LEU A 385 -18.90 8.53 17.60
C LEU A 385 -19.64 9.69 16.91
N GLY A 386 -20.01 9.54 15.64
CA GLY A 386 -20.83 10.52 14.92
C GLY A 386 -20.15 11.87 14.73
N MET A 387 -18.84 11.86 14.46
CA MET A 387 -18.09 13.12 14.18
C MET A 387 -18.38 13.65 12.76
N GLY A 388 -18.93 12.83 11.87
CA GLY A 388 -19.22 13.19 10.48
C GLY A 388 -17.95 13.35 9.64
N GLN A 389 -18.08 14.09 8.53
CA GLN A 389 -16.95 14.46 7.67
C GLN A 389 -16.18 15.62 8.30
N ASP A 390 -15.07 15.31 8.96
CA ASP A 390 -14.19 16.31 9.58
C ASP A 390 -13.05 16.68 8.63
N PRO A 391 -12.79 17.96 8.36
CA PRO A 391 -11.69 18.40 7.49
C PRO A 391 -10.30 17.87 7.90
N ARG A 392 -10.10 17.59 9.20
CA ARG A 392 -8.84 17.02 9.72
C ARG A 392 -8.64 15.58 9.23
N LEU A 393 -9.73 14.79 9.17
CA LEU A 393 -9.70 13.45 8.59
C LEU A 393 -9.43 13.51 7.08
N GLU A 394 -10.07 14.43 6.35
CA GLU A 394 -9.83 14.58 4.91
C GLU A 394 -8.36 14.93 4.61
N ARG A 395 -7.75 15.84 5.38
CA ARG A 395 -6.32 16.14 5.21
C ARG A 395 -5.43 14.94 5.46
N LEU A 396 -5.74 14.09 6.45
CA LEU A 396 -4.98 12.85 6.66
C LEU A 396 -5.17 11.86 5.52
N LYS A 397 -6.38 11.73 4.97
CA LYS A 397 -6.67 10.89 3.78
C LYS A 397 -5.90 11.38 2.56
N GLU A 398 -5.88 12.69 2.31
CA GLU A 398 -5.13 13.31 1.21
C GLU A 398 -3.61 13.12 1.36
N ALA A 399 -3.07 13.33 2.56
CA ALA A 399 -1.66 13.08 2.85
C ALA A 399 -1.29 11.60 2.62
N MET A 400 -2.10 10.66 3.13
CA MET A 400 -1.89 9.23 2.89
C MET A 400 -2.04 8.85 1.42
N GLY A 401 -2.94 9.50 0.70
CA GLY A 401 -3.11 9.33 -0.75
C GLY A 401 -1.84 9.72 -1.52
N VAL A 402 -1.25 10.87 -1.22
CA VAL A 402 0.03 11.33 -1.78
C VAL A 402 1.14 10.32 -1.50
N LEU A 403 1.19 9.77 -0.30
CA LEU A 403 2.24 8.82 0.10
C LEU A 403 2.14 7.45 -0.59
N GLN A 404 1.06 7.17 -1.33
CA GLN A 404 0.97 6.00 -2.19
C GLN A 404 1.58 6.23 -3.57
N HIS A 405 1.92 7.48 -3.94
CA HIS A 405 2.60 7.80 -5.18
C HIS A 405 3.87 6.94 -5.38
N HIS A 406 4.13 6.58 -6.65
CA HIS A 406 5.20 5.62 -7.00
C HIS A 406 6.63 6.15 -6.75
N ASP A 407 6.82 7.44 -6.42
CA ASP A 407 8.09 7.99 -5.91
C ASP A 407 8.06 8.32 -4.41
N ALA A 408 6.93 8.19 -3.74
CA ALA A 408 6.82 8.42 -2.31
C ALA A 408 7.12 7.14 -1.50
N VAL A 409 6.15 6.21 -1.41
CA VAL A 409 6.34 4.95 -0.66
C VAL A 409 7.42 4.06 -1.26
N SER A 410 7.72 4.17 -2.53
CA SER A 410 8.86 3.53 -3.20
C SER A 410 10.21 3.97 -2.62
N GLY A 411 10.31 5.25 -2.21
CA GLY A 411 11.55 5.83 -1.69
C GLY A 411 12.49 6.34 -2.77
N THR A 412 11.98 6.69 -3.94
CA THR A 412 12.73 7.08 -5.13
C THR A 412 12.71 8.58 -5.41
N ALA A 413 12.12 9.38 -4.52
CA ALA A 413 12.17 10.84 -4.57
C ALA A 413 13.49 11.41 -3.99
N LYS A 414 13.79 12.66 -4.35
CA LYS A 414 14.90 13.41 -3.71
C LYS A 414 14.70 13.55 -2.21
N GLN A 415 15.79 13.74 -1.47
CA GLN A 415 15.73 13.83 0.00
C GLN A 415 14.82 14.95 0.50
N HIS A 416 14.85 16.13 -0.11
CA HIS A 416 13.99 17.24 0.32
C HIS A 416 12.49 16.97 0.04
N VAL A 417 12.18 16.19 -1.00
CA VAL A 417 10.81 15.75 -1.30
C VAL A 417 10.35 14.70 -0.29
N THR A 418 11.23 13.77 0.08
CA THR A 418 10.98 12.79 1.16
C THR A 418 10.68 13.48 2.49
N ASN A 419 11.36 14.58 2.78
CA ASN A 419 11.11 15.40 3.96
C ASN A 419 9.71 16.05 3.90
N ASP A 420 9.32 16.61 2.75
CA ASP A 420 7.97 17.18 2.52
C ASP A 420 6.87 16.11 2.69
N TYR A 421 7.06 14.91 2.16
CA TYR A 421 6.14 13.78 2.37
C TYR A 421 5.96 13.45 3.85
N SER A 422 7.07 13.40 4.60
CA SER A 422 7.03 13.11 6.04
C SER A 422 6.34 14.22 6.83
N GLU A 423 6.55 15.48 6.43
CA GLU A 423 5.90 16.64 7.03
C GLU A 423 4.38 16.62 6.80
N ARG A 424 3.92 16.35 5.58
CA ARG A 424 2.49 16.19 5.25
C ARG A 424 1.81 15.14 6.10
N LEU A 425 2.44 13.97 6.28
CA LEU A 425 1.93 12.94 7.18
C LEU A 425 1.86 13.43 8.63
N SER A 426 2.93 14.07 9.10
CA SER A 426 3.02 14.57 10.48
C SER A 426 1.94 15.60 10.80
N GLN A 427 1.65 16.50 9.87
CA GLN A 427 0.58 17.49 10.00
C GLN A 427 -0.79 16.81 10.09
N GLY A 428 -1.12 15.93 9.12
CA GLY A 428 -2.38 15.20 9.12
C GLY A 428 -2.59 14.33 10.37
N VAL A 429 -1.54 13.66 10.84
CA VAL A 429 -1.57 12.88 12.09
C VAL A 429 -1.81 13.77 13.30
N SER A 430 -1.11 14.90 13.42
CA SER A 430 -1.23 15.81 14.57
C SER A 430 -2.62 16.42 14.69
N GLU A 431 -3.23 16.82 13.57
CA GLU A 431 -4.59 17.34 13.55
C GLU A 431 -5.62 16.25 13.87
N SER A 432 -5.41 15.04 13.38
CA SER A 432 -6.28 13.89 13.67
C SER A 432 -6.14 13.42 15.13
N PHE A 433 -4.98 13.57 15.77
CA PHE A 433 -4.84 13.35 17.22
C PHE A 433 -5.78 14.25 18.02
N GLN A 434 -5.90 15.52 17.65
CA GLN A 434 -6.81 16.46 18.32
C GLN A 434 -8.27 16.01 18.14
N MET A 435 -8.66 15.62 16.92
CA MET A 435 -10.00 15.14 16.63
C MET A 435 -10.36 13.90 17.46
N VAL A 436 -9.45 12.92 17.54
CA VAL A 436 -9.68 11.69 18.32
C VAL A 436 -9.71 11.98 19.82
N ALA A 437 -8.86 12.89 20.30
CA ALA A 437 -8.88 13.31 21.70
C ALA A 437 -10.21 13.95 22.09
N GLU A 438 -10.77 14.82 21.24
CA GLU A 438 -12.10 15.41 21.42
C GLU A 438 -13.20 14.34 21.45
N ALA A 439 -13.10 13.34 20.55
CA ALA A 439 -14.06 12.23 20.50
C ALA A 439 -14.03 11.38 21.79
N TYR A 440 -12.83 11.06 22.28
CA TYR A 440 -12.67 10.30 23.53
C TYR A 440 -13.13 11.09 24.75
N SER A 441 -12.92 12.39 24.79
CA SER A 441 -13.42 13.26 25.89
C SER A 441 -14.94 13.26 25.96
N LYS A 442 -15.63 13.33 24.82
CA LYS A 442 -17.10 13.21 24.76
C LYS A 442 -17.61 11.86 25.25
N LEU A 443 -16.89 10.78 24.95
CA LEU A 443 -17.26 9.43 25.39
C LEU A 443 -17.07 9.23 26.90
N ASN A 444 -16.11 9.94 27.52
CA ASN A 444 -15.80 9.82 28.93
C ASN A 444 -16.78 10.61 29.85
N VAL A 445 -17.68 11.42 29.31
CA VAL A 445 -18.69 12.13 30.13
C VAL A 445 -19.67 11.09 30.67
N VAL A 446 -19.67 10.89 32.00
CA VAL A 446 -20.62 10.04 32.71
C VAL A 446 -21.83 10.90 33.06
N GLU A 447 -23.03 10.56 32.53
CA GLU A 447 -24.29 11.21 32.90
C GLU A 447 -24.59 10.94 34.38
N GLY A 448 -24.73 12.00 35.19
CA GLY A 448 -25.14 11.93 36.60
C GLY A 448 -24.10 12.24 37.67
N GLY A 449 -22.97 12.85 37.31
CA GLY A 449 -22.03 13.40 38.28
C GLY A 449 -22.62 14.67 38.97
N ASP A 450 -22.57 14.70 40.31
CA ASP A 450 -23.02 15.78 41.16
C ASP A 450 -22.74 17.20 40.62
N GLU A 451 -23.60 18.18 41.00
CA GLU A 451 -23.67 19.57 40.55
C GLU A 451 -22.39 20.44 40.70
N GLY A 452 -21.21 19.92 40.63
CA GLY A 452 -19.97 20.63 40.29
C GLY A 452 -19.82 20.65 38.77
N GLY A 453 -19.94 21.82 38.10
CA GLY A 453 -19.85 21.95 36.65
C GLY A 453 -18.69 21.12 36.04
N PRO A 454 -18.73 20.75 34.76
CA PRO A 454 -17.75 19.85 34.19
C PRO A 454 -16.36 20.43 34.40
N GLU A 455 -15.61 19.81 35.32
CA GLU A 455 -14.14 19.98 35.30
C GLU A 455 -13.72 19.62 33.91
N ALA A 456 -12.99 20.53 33.24
CA ALA A 456 -12.52 20.29 31.86
C ALA A 456 -11.86 18.92 31.82
N ALA A 457 -12.49 17.96 31.13
CA ALA A 457 -11.98 16.60 31.04
C ALA A 457 -10.56 16.69 30.50
N GLU A 458 -9.59 16.17 31.24
CA GLU A 458 -8.19 16.15 30.81
C GLU A 458 -8.11 15.46 29.45
N MET A 459 -7.60 16.20 28.45
CA MET A 459 -7.58 15.70 27.06
C MET A 459 -6.54 14.57 26.90
N PRO A 460 -6.88 13.47 26.23
CA PRO A 460 -5.90 12.46 25.89
C PRO A 460 -4.79 13.01 25.00
N VAL A 461 -3.56 12.56 25.25
CA VAL A 461 -2.35 12.89 24.49
C VAL A 461 -1.83 11.66 23.79
N PHE A 462 -1.46 11.82 22.53
CA PHE A 462 -0.79 10.77 21.75
C PHE A 462 0.71 11.02 21.72
N CYS A 463 1.51 9.99 21.96
CA CYS A 463 2.97 10.08 21.95
C CYS A 463 3.51 9.51 20.64
N PRO A 464 4.00 10.33 19.69
CA PRO A 464 4.43 9.88 18.37
C PRO A 464 5.74 9.08 18.41
N LEU A 465 6.51 9.18 19.50
CA LEU A 465 7.84 8.57 19.64
C LEU A 465 7.85 7.33 20.56
N LEU A 466 6.73 6.62 20.68
CA LEU A 466 6.68 5.36 21.44
C LEU A 466 7.65 4.30 20.90
N ASN A 467 7.92 4.34 19.59
CA ASN A 467 8.88 3.44 18.95
C ASN A 467 10.34 3.62 19.44
N VAL A 468 10.68 4.75 20.02
CA VAL A 468 11.98 5.00 20.68
C VAL A 468 11.82 5.18 22.19
N SER A 469 10.74 4.63 22.75
CA SER A 469 10.45 4.66 24.19
C SER A 469 10.48 6.08 24.77
N SER A 470 9.72 7.01 24.17
CA SER A 470 9.60 8.39 24.62
C SER A 470 8.14 8.85 24.65
N CYS A 471 7.71 9.37 25.82
CA CYS A 471 6.39 9.94 26.00
C CYS A 471 6.42 10.95 27.15
N PRO A 472 6.47 12.26 26.90
CA PRO A 472 6.58 13.28 27.95
C PRO A 472 5.48 13.18 29.03
N THR A 473 4.26 12.80 28.66
CA THR A 473 3.15 12.66 29.59
C THR A 473 3.41 11.57 30.63
N THR A 474 3.84 10.38 30.24
CA THR A 474 4.09 9.27 31.18
C THR A 474 5.39 9.46 31.96
N GLU A 475 6.32 10.23 31.39
CA GLU A 475 7.60 10.54 32.04
C GLU A 475 7.45 11.57 33.18
N ALA A 476 6.55 12.55 33.03
CA ALA A 476 6.37 13.63 33.97
C ALA A 476 5.29 13.36 35.03
N SER A 477 4.32 12.48 34.76
CA SER A 477 3.14 12.31 35.61
C SER A 477 3.35 11.34 36.77
N GLU A 478 2.83 11.69 37.96
CA GLU A 478 2.76 10.78 39.11
C GLU A 478 1.63 9.73 38.95
N ALA A 479 0.57 10.07 38.21
CA ALA A 479 -0.47 9.15 37.80
C ALA A 479 -0.99 9.51 36.41
N PHE A 480 -1.37 8.50 35.63
CA PHE A 480 -1.92 8.68 34.30
C PHE A 480 -2.83 7.52 33.91
N THR A 481 -3.69 7.77 32.95
CA THR A 481 -4.51 6.74 32.30
C THR A 481 -3.84 6.29 31.00
N VAL A 482 -3.84 5.00 30.73
CA VAL A 482 -3.50 4.40 29.43
C VAL A 482 -4.79 4.00 28.76
N THR A 483 -5.09 4.57 27.61
CA THR A 483 -6.27 4.24 26.80
C THR A 483 -5.82 3.48 25.55
N LEU A 484 -6.41 2.32 25.33
CA LEU A 484 -6.14 1.44 24.19
C LEU A 484 -7.41 1.34 23.35
N TYR A 485 -7.36 1.79 22.09
CA TYR A 485 -8.42 1.57 21.11
C TYR A 485 -8.08 0.38 20.22
N ASN A 486 -8.98 -0.60 20.15
CA ASN A 486 -8.83 -1.77 19.29
C ASN A 486 -9.55 -1.53 17.96
N PRO A 487 -8.84 -1.37 16.83
CA PRO A 487 -9.47 -1.18 15.53
C PRO A 487 -9.97 -2.47 14.87
N LEU A 488 -9.77 -3.63 15.49
CA LEU A 488 -10.31 -4.89 14.98
C LEU A 488 -11.79 -5.07 15.39
N ALA A 489 -12.56 -5.73 14.52
CA ALA A 489 -13.95 -6.08 14.79
C ALA A 489 -14.10 -7.33 15.68
N ARG A 490 -13.05 -7.70 16.40
CA ARG A 490 -12.99 -8.81 17.38
C ARG A 490 -12.23 -8.37 18.62
N PRO A 491 -12.50 -8.96 19.81
CA PRO A 491 -11.67 -8.71 20.98
C PRO A 491 -10.23 -9.11 20.73
N ARG A 492 -9.29 -8.35 21.30
CA ARG A 492 -7.87 -8.72 21.28
C ARG A 492 -7.20 -8.45 22.61
N SER A 493 -6.21 -9.26 22.94
CA SER A 493 -5.27 -8.94 24.01
C SER A 493 -4.00 -8.29 23.42
N PHE A 494 -3.38 -7.41 24.20
CA PHE A 494 -2.23 -6.64 23.74
C PHE A 494 -1.27 -6.36 24.90
N HIS A 495 0.02 -6.64 24.71
CA HIS A 495 1.06 -6.26 25.66
C HIS A 495 1.41 -4.78 25.50
N ALA A 496 0.79 -3.95 26.34
CA ALA A 496 1.07 -2.51 26.35
C ALA A 496 2.49 -2.27 26.86
N ARG A 497 3.24 -1.39 26.17
CA ARG A 497 4.62 -0.99 26.52
C ARG A 497 4.63 0.53 26.70
N VAL A 498 4.81 0.98 27.94
CA VAL A 498 4.66 2.39 28.30
C VAL A 498 6.01 2.93 28.77
N PRO A 499 6.59 3.95 28.09
CA PRO A 499 7.84 4.58 28.54
C PRO A 499 7.71 5.19 29.91
N VAL A 500 8.61 4.88 30.82
CA VAL A 500 8.61 5.43 32.20
C VAL A 500 10.03 5.69 32.71
N PRO A 501 10.22 6.69 33.59
CA PRO A 501 11.50 6.89 34.28
C PRO A 501 11.82 5.75 35.23
N GLY A 502 13.12 5.52 35.47
CA GLY A 502 13.58 4.60 36.50
C GLY A 502 13.40 5.12 37.92
N GLY A 503 13.67 4.26 38.91
CA GLY A 503 13.70 4.65 40.33
C GLY A 503 12.35 4.58 41.07
N ALA A 504 11.29 4.13 40.43
CA ALA A 504 9.97 3.94 41.02
C ALA A 504 9.33 2.62 40.57
N GLY A 505 8.31 2.15 41.30
CA GLY A 505 7.37 1.16 40.85
C GLY A 505 6.10 1.79 40.28
N TYR A 506 5.30 1.03 39.55
CA TYR A 506 4.06 1.51 38.90
C TYR A 506 2.91 0.54 39.16
N LYS A 507 1.90 0.97 39.89
CA LYS A 507 0.69 0.19 40.13
C LYS A 507 -0.27 0.37 38.96
N VAL A 508 -0.55 -0.69 38.21
CA VAL A 508 -1.53 -0.73 37.15
C VAL A 508 -2.85 -1.26 37.71
N THR A 509 -3.95 -0.58 37.43
CA THR A 509 -5.29 -0.94 37.87
C THR A 509 -6.24 -0.95 36.67
N ASP A 510 -7.03 -2.02 36.50
CA ASP A 510 -7.97 -2.16 35.40
C ASP A 510 -9.30 -1.40 35.63
N HIS A 511 -10.21 -1.50 34.67
CA HIS A 511 -11.55 -0.89 34.70
C HIS A 511 -12.47 -1.43 35.81
N GLN A 512 -12.15 -2.60 36.40
CA GLN A 512 -12.89 -3.21 37.50
C GLN A 512 -12.28 -2.83 38.86
N GLY A 513 -11.11 -2.27 38.90
CA GLY A 513 -10.36 -1.90 40.08
C GLY A 513 -9.35 -2.96 40.57
N HIS A 514 -9.13 -4.00 39.76
CA HIS A 514 -8.16 -5.03 40.10
C HIS A 514 -6.75 -4.59 39.73
N ALA A 515 -5.77 -5.04 40.51
CA ALA A 515 -4.35 -4.85 40.18
C ALA A 515 -3.96 -5.76 39.00
N VAL A 516 -3.33 -5.17 38.00
CA VAL A 516 -2.81 -5.88 36.82
C VAL A 516 -1.35 -6.21 37.05
N VAL A 517 -0.95 -7.45 36.73
CA VAL A 517 0.46 -7.85 36.73
C VAL A 517 1.22 -7.01 35.72
N SER A 518 2.34 -6.44 36.13
CA SER A 518 3.16 -5.59 35.29
C SER A 518 4.65 -5.86 35.53
N GLN A 519 5.46 -5.54 34.53
CA GLN A 519 6.90 -5.77 34.48
C GLN A 519 7.63 -4.51 34.06
N LEU A 520 8.71 -4.15 34.71
CA LEU A 520 9.64 -3.10 34.27
C LEU A 520 10.78 -3.71 33.45
N VAL A 521 10.79 -3.37 32.18
CA VAL A 521 11.79 -3.82 31.21
C VAL A 521 12.72 -2.66 30.87
N PRO A 522 14.05 -2.81 30.99
CA PRO A 522 14.97 -1.74 30.65
C PRO A 522 14.91 -1.45 29.14
N VAL A 523 14.90 -0.18 28.76
CA VAL A 523 15.03 0.23 27.35
C VAL A 523 16.40 -0.23 26.84
N PRO A 524 16.47 -0.89 25.67
CA PRO A 524 17.74 -1.38 25.12
C PRO A 524 18.76 -0.24 24.94
N ASP A 525 20.02 -0.49 25.23
CA ASP A 525 21.10 0.49 25.12
C ASP A 525 21.19 1.14 23.74
N ALA A 526 20.94 0.37 22.68
CA ALA A 526 20.92 0.88 21.32
C ALA A 526 19.80 1.92 21.09
N VAL A 527 18.64 1.73 21.73
CA VAL A 527 17.51 2.68 21.67
C VAL A 527 17.81 3.94 22.46
N LEU A 528 18.42 3.80 23.66
CA LEU A 528 18.83 4.96 24.46
C LEU A 528 19.83 5.86 23.73
N LYS A 529 20.59 5.32 22.78
CA LYS A 529 21.62 6.00 21.99
C LYS A 529 21.15 6.46 20.62
N VAL A 530 19.87 6.30 20.27
CA VAL A 530 19.35 6.78 18.97
C VAL A 530 19.57 8.29 18.87
N PRO A 531 20.21 8.79 17.80
CA PRO A 531 20.43 10.20 17.62
C PRO A 531 19.13 11.01 17.68
N GLY A 532 19.12 12.13 18.42
CA GLY A 532 17.93 12.98 18.60
C GLY A 532 16.92 12.49 19.63
N ARG A 533 17.10 11.31 20.24
CA ARG A 533 16.25 10.89 21.36
C ARG A 533 16.46 11.80 22.56
N ASN A 534 15.39 12.42 23.01
CA ASN A 534 15.36 13.28 24.20
C ASN A 534 14.24 12.82 25.13
N SER A 535 14.54 11.91 26.05
CA SER A 535 13.56 11.27 26.92
C SER A 535 14.23 10.83 28.22
N SER A 536 13.54 11.01 29.35
CA SER A 536 13.95 10.52 30.67
C SER A 536 13.56 9.06 30.92
N ALA A 537 12.78 8.45 30.04
CA ALA A 537 12.38 7.06 30.14
C ALA A 537 13.57 6.14 29.93
N THR A 538 13.89 5.32 30.93
CA THR A 538 14.92 4.28 30.91
C THR A 538 14.34 2.88 31.02
N TYR A 539 13.04 2.79 31.26
CA TYR A 539 12.27 1.54 31.32
C TYR A 539 11.00 1.66 30.51
N GLU A 540 10.47 0.51 30.13
CA GLU A 540 9.10 0.34 29.67
C GLU A 540 8.32 -0.45 30.72
N LEU A 541 7.19 0.10 31.15
CA LEU A 541 6.20 -0.61 31.94
C LEU A 541 5.39 -1.49 31.01
N VAL A 542 5.53 -2.82 31.15
CA VAL A 542 4.82 -3.81 30.33
C VAL A 542 3.69 -4.41 31.17
N PHE A 543 2.48 -4.49 30.58
CA PHE A 543 1.34 -5.20 31.15
C PHE A 543 0.45 -5.76 30.04
N LEU A 544 -0.29 -6.83 30.34
CA LEU A 544 -1.22 -7.41 29.38
C LEU A 544 -2.60 -6.76 29.52
N ALA A 545 -3.02 -6.05 28.50
CA ALA A 545 -4.40 -5.57 28.33
C ALA A 545 -5.23 -6.69 27.70
N GLN A 546 -6.02 -7.38 28.50
CA GLN A 546 -6.84 -8.50 28.06
C GLN A 546 -8.18 -8.03 27.51
N ASP A 547 -8.68 -8.70 26.48
CA ASP A 547 -10.03 -8.55 25.92
C ASP A 547 -10.44 -7.09 25.65
N ILE A 548 -9.56 -6.33 24.99
CA ILE A 548 -9.91 -5.00 24.47
C ILE A 548 -11.06 -5.19 23.50
N PRO A 549 -12.23 -4.54 23.73
CA PRO A 549 -13.44 -4.81 22.96
C PRO A 549 -13.31 -4.45 21.48
N PRO A 550 -14.13 -5.05 20.59
CA PRO A 550 -14.08 -4.77 19.15
C PRO A 550 -14.53 -3.35 18.85
N LEU A 551 -13.77 -2.64 17.98
CA LEU A 551 -13.96 -1.22 17.70
C LEU A 551 -14.21 -0.43 18.99
N GLY A 552 -13.37 -0.63 20.00
CA GLY A 552 -13.67 -0.16 21.34
C GLY A 552 -12.46 0.21 22.15
N LEU A 553 -12.72 0.80 23.29
CA LEU A 553 -11.72 1.31 24.24
C LEU A 553 -11.63 0.40 25.47
N LEU A 554 -10.40 0.30 25.99
CA LEU A 554 -10.11 -0.20 27.32
C LEU A 554 -9.07 0.70 27.98
N GLN A 555 -9.38 1.15 29.22
CA GLN A 555 -8.53 2.08 29.95
C GLN A 555 -7.95 1.46 31.22
N PHE A 556 -6.73 1.85 31.55
CA PHE A 556 -6.00 1.44 32.74
C PHE A 556 -5.47 2.66 33.48
N HIS A 557 -5.62 2.66 34.80
CA HIS A 557 -5.02 3.67 35.67
C HIS A 557 -3.63 3.20 36.10
N VAL A 558 -2.63 4.06 35.93
CA VAL A 558 -1.24 3.82 36.34
C VAL A 558 -0.84 4.86 37.40
N GLN A 559 -0.37 4.35 38.55
CA GLN A 559 0.08 5.19 39.68
C GLN A 559 1.52 4.87 39.99
N ARG A 560 2.38 5.89 39.94
CA ARG A 560 3.76 5.82 40.40
C ARG A 560 3.82 5.58 41.91
N THR A 561 4.73 4.76 42.38
CA THR A 561 4.88 4.45 43.78
C THR A 561 6.34 4.39 44.19
N ALA A 562 6.65 4.97 45.39
CA ALA A 562 7.95 4.90 45.99
C ALA A 562 8.20 3.59 46.77
N ASN A 563 7.27 2.64 46.77
CA ASN A 563 7.40 1.35 47.44
C ASN A 563 8.49 0.50 46.82
N LEU A 564 9.67 0.45 47.41
CA LEU A 564 10.85 -0.26 46.91
C LEU A 564 10.62 -1.78 46.79
N ARG A 565 9.80 -2.38 47.65
CA ARG A 565 9.48 -3.79 47.58
C ARG A 565 8.66 -4.08 46.33
N PHE A 566 7.63 -3.30 46.07
CA PHE A 566 6.80 -3.39 44.89
C PHE A 566 7.59 -3.16 43.59
N GLN A 567 8.45 -2.14 43.57
CA GLN A 567 9.39 -1.90 42.47
C GLN A 567 10.26 -3.12 42.20
N LYS A 568 10.86 -3.72 43.24
CA LYS A 568 11.74 -4.88 43.12
C LYS A 568 10.99 -6.11 42.53
N GLU A 569 9.72 -6.28 42.89
CA GLU A 569 8.87 -7.36 42.38
C GLU A 569 8.55 -7.18 40.90
N GLN A 570 8.50 -5.93 40.38
CA GLN A 570 8.26 -5.62 38.97
C GLN A 570 9.53 -5.65 38.10
N MET A 571 10.70 -5.46 38.67
CA MET A 571 11.96 -5.40 37.93
C MET A 571 12.26 -6.72 37.25
N SER A 572 12.57 -6.66 35.96
CA SER A 572 13.10 -7.79 35.21
C SER A 572 14.46 -8.23 35.77
N GLN A 573 14.69 -9.51 35.78
CA GLN A 573 16.01 -10.07 36.05
C GLN A 573 16.90 -9.91 34.81
N ILE A 574 18.08 -9.34 35.00
CA ILE A 574 19.08 -9.19 33.93
C ILE A 574 20.12 -10.26 34.09
N LEU A 575 20.25 -11.10 33.06
CA LEU A 575 21.23 -12.19 33.03
C LEU A 575 22.22 -11.90 31.89
N ARG A 576 23.49 -11.96 32.20
CA ARG A 576 24.56 -11.88 31.20
C ARG A 576 25.23 -13.25 31.20
N PRO A 577 24.90 -14.11 30.23
CA PRO A 577 25.51 -15.43 30.17
C PRO A 577 27.04 -15.28 30.04
N GLU A 578 27.79 -15.69 31.03
CA GLU A 578 29.20 -15.95 30.83
C GLU A 578 29.33 -17.07 29.79
N ARG A 579 30.45 -17.13 29.04
CA ARG A 579 30.69 -18.22 28.07
C ARG A 579 30.44 -19.56 28.73
N SER A 580 29.24 -20.09 28.55
CA SER A 580 28.75 -21.31 29.15
C SER A 580 29.24 -22.53 28.36
N HIS A 581 29.37 -23.68 28.99
CA HIS A 581 29.59 -24.94 28.26
C HIS A 581 28.31 -25.48 27.59
N LYS A 582 27.15 -24.83 27.77
CA LYS A 582 25.86 -25.25 27.25
C LYS A 582 25.19 -24.09 26.49
N ASP A 583 24.40 -24.44 25.50
CA ASP A 583 23.50 -23.50 24.81
C ASP A 583 22.56 -22.79 25.80
N ILE A 584 22.11 -21.60 25.44
CA ILE A 584 21.33 -20.74 26.32
C ILE A 584 19.84 -20.87 25.92
N GLU A 585 19.06 -21.47 26.83
CA GLU A 585 17.63 -21.60 26.66
C GLU A 585 16.89 -20.45 27.35
N VAL A 586 15.93 -19.85 26.65
CA VAL A 586 15.05 -18.80 27.15
C VAL A 586 13.58 -19.18 26.90
N ASN A 587 12.81 -19.28 27.97
CA ASN A 587 11.35 -19.52 27.93
C ASN A 587 10.71 -18.89 29.16
N LEU A 588 9.35 -18.81 29.17
CA LEU A 588 8.55 -18.22 30.25
C LEU A 588 7.72 -19.27 31.03
N GLY A 589 8.15 -20.52 31.05
CA GLY A 589 7.51 -21.57 31.81
C GLY A 589 6.63 -22.50 30.96
N ASN A 590 5.45 -22.88 31.45
CA ASN A 590 4.72 -24.07 31.01
C ASN A 590 3.94 -23.92 29.70
N GLN A 591 3.90 -22.75 29.10
CA GLN A 591 3.19 -22.48 27.83
C GLN A 591 3.84 -21.32 27.08
N GLY A 592 3.89 -21.40 25.75
CA GLY A 592 4.48 -20.38 24.89
C GLY A 592 5.68 -20.90 24.10
N LEU A 593 6.56 -19.99 23.70
CA LEU A 593 7.74 -20.32 22.93
C LEU A 593 8.97 -20.55 23.82
N ALA A 594 9.87 -21.43 23.37
CA ALA A 594 11.24 -21.58 23.84
C ALA A 594 12.21 -21.18 22.72
N VAL A 595 13.26 -20.46 23.08
CA VAL A 595 14.33 -20.02 22.19
C VAL A 595 15.64 -20.57 22.68
N LEU A 596 16.41 -21.22 21.82
CA LEU A 596 17.74 -21.71 22.10
C LEU A 596 18.76 -20.90 21.31
N LEU A 597 19.74 -20.34 22.01
CA LEU A 597 20.86 -19.64 21.40
C LEU A 597 22.11 -20.51 21.46
N ASP A 598 22.91 -20.41 20.43
CA ASP A 598 24.24 -21.06 20.40
C ASP A 598 25.18 -20.40 21.42
N LYS A 599 25.82 -21.22 22.23
CA LYS A 599 26.68 -20.79 23.36
C LYS A 599 27.93 -20.01 22.96
N ASP A 600 28.44 -20.23 21.75
CA ASP A 600 29.70 -19.65 21.28
C ASP A 600 29.46 -18.36 20.51
N THR A 601 28.35 -18.30 19.75
CA THR A 601 28.03 -17.17 18.87
C THR A 601 26.93 -16.25 19.42
N GLY A 602 26.12 -16.74 20.37
CA GLY A 602 24.97 -16.01 20.88
C GLY A 602 23.82 -15.82 19.82
N LEU A 603 23.90 -16.54 18.70
CA LEU A 603 22.89 -16.47 17.64
C LEU A 603 21.75 -17.47 17.88
N LEU A 604 20.60 -17.22 17.27
CA LEU A 604 19.45 -18.11 17.29
C LEU A 604 19.85 -19.48 16.68
N LYS A 605 19.56 -20.56 17.39
CA LYS A 605 19.90 -21.94 17.03
C LYS A 605 18.69 -22.85 16.84
N SER A 606 17.67 -22.66 17.68
CA SER A 606 16.41 -23.40 17.58
C SER A 606 15.27 -22.59 18.22
N ILE A 607 14.07 -22.88 17.80
CA ILE A 607 12.83 -22.41 18.43
C ILE A 607 11.91 -23.61 18.67
N GLY A 608 11.02 -23.52 19.63
CA GLY A 608 10.07 -24.59 19.90
C GLY A 608 8.89 -24.12 20.72
N VAL A 609 7.89 -24.99 20.82
CA VAL A 609 6.70 -24.77 21.64
C VAL A 609 6.83 -25.54 22.94
N VAL A 610 6.60 -24.87 24.06
CA VAL A 610 6.51 -25.47 25.39
C VAL A 610 5.13 -26.08 25.53
N ARG A 611 5.06 -27.40 25.70
CA ARG A 611 3.82 -28.17 25.92
C ARG A 611 3.90 -28.92 27.24
N PRO A 612 2.77 -29.41 27.80
CA PRO A 612 2.76 -30.16 29.03
C PRO A 612 3.63 -31.45 29.02
N ASP A 613 3.83 -32.05 27.85
CA ASP A 613 4.60 -33.24 27.58
C ASP A 613 6.10 -32.98 27.25
N GLY A 614 6.49 -31.71 27.17
CA GLY A 614 7.88 -31.31 26.88
C GLY A 614 8.01 -30.20 25.86
N ILE A 615 9.23 -29.95 25.39
CA ILE A 615 9.54 -28.93 24.37
C ILE A 615 10.02 -29.65 23.10
N THR A 616 9.35 -29.43 22.00
CA THR A 616 9.81 -29.85 20.68
C THR A 616 10.55 -28.69 20.03
N MET A 617 11.87 -28.87 19.80
CA MET A 617 12.71 -27.82 19.21
C MET A 617 12.96 -28.08 17.72
N VAL A 618 12.78 -27.05 16.90
CA VAL A 618 13.09 -27.03 15.48
C VAL A 618 14.33 -26.17 15.25
N LYS A 619 15.29 -26.69 14.49
CA LYS A 619 16.52 -25.95 14.18
C LYS A 619 16.21 -24.79 13.26
N VAL A 620 16.67 -23.61 13.62
CA VAL A 620 16.59 -22.40 12.82
C VAL A 620 17.75 -21.48 13.19
N ASN A 621 18.41 -20.91 12.20
CA ASN A 621 19.46 -19.92 12.42
C ASN A 621 18.99 -18.56 11.89
N GLN A 622 19.41 -17.49 12.55
CA GLN A 622 19.15 -16.13 12.09
C GLN A 622 20.41 -15.28 12.26
N THR A 623 20.74 -14.50 11.22
CA THR A 623 21.90 -13.61 11.22
C THR A 623 21.67 -12.37 10.36
N TYR A 624 22.50 -11.36 10.59
CA TYR A 624 22.57 -10.16 9.76
C TYR A 624 23.73 -10.23 8.80
N LEU A 625 23.42 -9.97 7.53
CA LEU A 625 24.38 -9.92 6.44
C LEU A 625 24.23 -8.57 5.72
N TRP A 626 25.16 -8.28 4.83
CA TRP A 626 25.07 -7.13 3.96
C TRP A 626 25.70 -7.41 2.59
N TYR A 627 25.10 -6.85 1.55
CA TYR A 627 25.67 -6.80 0.22
C TYR A 627 26.41 -5.48 0.05
N ALA A 628 27.57 -5.53 -0.61
CA ALA A 628 28.21 -4.30 -1.09
C ALA A 628 27.41 -3.80 -2.31
N GLY A 629 26.98 -2.56 -2.28
CA GLY A 629 26.35 -1.95 -3.45
C GLY A 629 27.38 -1.72 -4.55
N MET A 630 27.05 -2.12 -5.79
CA MET A 630 27.91 -1.89 -6.95
C MET A 630 28.21 -0.40 -7.12
N SER A 631 29.49 -0.06 -7.19
CA SER A 631 29.96 1.29 -7.50
C SER A 631 30.12 1.40 -9.00
N GLY A 632 29.12 1.92 -9.69
CA GLY A 632 29.17 2.16 -11.12
C GLY A 632 29.41 3.63 -11.46
N ASN A 633 29.66 3.91 -12.74
CA ASN A 633 29.67 5.26 -13.28
C ASN A 633 28.52 5.52 -14.27
N ASN A 634 27.66 4.54 -14.46
CA ASN A 634 26.45 4.57 -15.29
C ASN A 634 26.68 4.93 -16.77
N SER A 635 27.93 4.85 -17.26
CA SER A 635 28.27 5.21 -18.65
C SER A 635 27.73 4.18 -19.66
N GLN A 636 27.54 2.94 -19.21
CA GLN A 636 26.96 1.82 -19.96
C GLN A 636 26.21 0.91 -18.98
N GLU A 637 25.42 -0.03 -19.50
CA GLU A 637 24.62 -0.96 -18.71
C GLU A 637 25.47 -1.81 -17.75
N GLU A 638 26.65 -2.26 -18.20
CA GLU A 638 27.59 -3.03 -17.39
C GLU A 638 28.18 -2.25 -16.21
N PHE A 639 28.11 -0.92 -16.25
CA PHE A 639 28.61 -0.03 -15.21
C PHE A 639 27.48 0.63 -14.40
N ARG A 640 26.29 0.00 -14.39
CA ARG A 640 25.15 0.47 -13.57
C ARG A 640 25.48 0.40 -12.08
N ALA A 641 25.28 1.50 -11.37
CA ALA A 641 25.43 1.54 -9.92
C ALA A 641 24.18 1.00 -9.22
N SER A 642 24.34 0.52 -7.98
CA SER A 642 23.23 0.35 -7.04
C SER A 642 22.79 1.71 -6.51
N GLY A 643 21.50 2.01 -6.53
CA GLY A 643 20.92 3.30 -6.11
C GLY A 643 19.53 3.18 -5.53
N ALA A 644 18.76 4.27 -5.57
CA ALA A 644 17.43 4.30 -4.98
C ALA A 644 16.46 3.30 -5.62
N TYR A 645 16.52 3.17 -6.96
CA TYR A 645 15.69 2.23 -7.72
C TYR A 645 16.33 0.84 -7.79
N ILE A 646 17.61 0.79 -8.13
CA ILE A 646 18.33 -0.43 -8.49
C ILE A 646 18.93 -1.10 -7.26
N PHE A 647 18.74 -2.41 -7.17
CA PHE A 647 19.56 -3.28 -6.34
C PHE A 647 20.53 -4.01 -7.26
N ARG A 648 21.82 -3.73 -7.09
CA ARG A 648 22.89 -4.42 -7.80
C ARG A 648 24.04 -4.68 -6.83
N PRO A 649 24.11 -5.87 -6.23
CA PRO A 649 25.21 -6.22 -5.34
C PRO A 649 26.51 -6.43 -6.09
N ASP A 650 27.64 -6.01 -5.51
CA ASP A 650 28.99 -6.36 -5.98
C ASP A 650 29.30 -7.81 -5.58
N GLY A 651 28.88 -8.74 -6.44
CA GLY A 651 28.98 -10.18 -6.23
C GLY A 651 27.72 -10.82 -5.65
N ALA A 652 27.65 -12.15 -5.76
CA ALA A 652 26.46 -12.93 -5.42
C ALA A 652 26.33 -13.30 -3.92
N HIS A 653 27.34 -12.99 -3.11
CA HIS A 653 27.40 -13.45 -1.72
C HIS A 653 27.34 -12.28 -0.75
N ALA A 654 26.36 -12.31 0.15
CA ALA A 654 26.28 -11.39 1.27
C ALA A 654 27.40 -11.68 2.30
N ARG A 655 27.92 -10.62 2.89
CA ARG A 655 28.97 -10.67 3.91
C ARG A 655 28.35 -10.61 5.31
N PRO A 656 28.84 -11.37 6.30
CA PRO A 656 28.32 -11.27 7.65
C PRO A 656 28.63 -9.90 8.28
N VAL A 657 27.66 -9.33 9.02
CA VAL A 657 27.88 -8.13 9.84
C VAL A 657 28.90 -8.43 10.94
N ALA A 658 28.73 -9.57 11.62
CA ALA A 658 29.69 -10.17 12.54
C ALA A 658 29.38 -11.66 12.68
N ALA A 659 30.37 -12.45 13.13
CA ALA A 659 30.22 -13.90 13.33
C ALA A 659 29.46 -14.26 14.60
N ALA A 660 29.31 -13.33 15.54
CA ALA A 660 28.69 -13.54 16.84
C ALA A 660 28.05 -12.26 17.34
N ALA A 661 27.08 -12.37 18.25
CA ALA A 661 26.45 -11.28 18.96
C ALA A 661 26.75 -11.35 20.46
N ASN A 662 26.89 -10.18 21.08
CA ASN A 662 26.85 -10.06 22.53
C ASN A 662 25.41 -10.18 23.02
N VAL A 663 25.16 -11.03 24.01
CA VAL A 663 23.82 -11.36 24.51
C VAL A 663 23.60 -10.83 25.91
N THR A 664 22.45 -10.19 26.13
CA THR A 664 21.91 -9.92 27.48
C THR A 664 20.47 -10.43 27.51
N ILE A 665 20.09 -11.17 28.52
CA ILE A 665 18.74 -11.69 28.71
C ILE A 665 18.04 -10.84 29.77
N VAL A 666 16.84 -10.38 29.47
CA VAL A 666 15.98 -9.66 30.41
C VAL A 666 14.73 -10.49 30.62
N GLN A 667 14.56 -11.05 31.82
CA GLN A 667 13.51 -12.02 32.09
C GLN A 667 12.55 -11.53 33.17
N GLY A 668 11.25 -11.70 32.94
CA GLY A 668 10.20 -11.38 33.90
C GLY A 668 8.95 -12.22 33.67
N PRO A 669 7.85 -11.90 34.35
CA PRO A 669 6.67 -12.76 34.35
C PRO A 669 5.81 -12.64 33.07
N LEU A 670 5.99 -11.58 32.28
CA LEU A 670 5.16 -11.29 31.09
C LEU A 670 5.94 -11.44 29.78
N VAL A 671 7.21 -11.05 29.79
CA VAL A 671 8.06 -11.11 28.61
C VAL A 671 9.50 -11.44 29.00
N ALA A 672 10.12 -12.26 28.18
CA ALA A 672 11.58 -12.43 28.16
C ALA A 672 12.13 -11.79 26.90
N GLU A 673 13.17 -10.97 27.06
CA GLU A 673 13.87 -10.33 25.95
C GLU A 673 15.31 -10.84 25.86
N ILE A 674 15.74 -11.07 24.62
CA ILE A 674 17.10 -11.43 24.29
C ILE A 674 17.66 -10.26 23.49
N HIS A 675 18.49 -9.44 24.14
CA HIS A 675 19.18 -8.33 23.51
C HIS A 675 20.47 -8.85 22.87
N GLN A 676 20.54 -8.77 21.54
CA GLN A 676 21.69 -9.18 20.74
C GLN A 676 22.34 -7.95 20.10
N VAL A 677 23.64 -7.79 20.25
CA VAL A 677 24.42 -6.70 19.66
C VAL A 677 25.55 -7.28 18.83
N TRP A 678 25.45 -7.19 17.50
CA TRP A 678 26.49 -7.63 16.56
C TRP A 678 27.61 -6.60 16.46
N THR A 679 27.22 -5.35 16.28
CA THR A 679 28.10 -4.19 16.14
C THR A 679 27.43 -2.97 16.76
N PRO A 680 28.12 -1.83 16.92
CA PRO A 680 27.48 -0.60 17.40
C PRO A 680 26.31 -0.11 16.53
N TRP A 681 26.22 -0.56 15.28
CA TRP A 681 25.23 -0.15 14.31
C TRP A 681 24.24 -1.25 13.88
N VAL A 682 24.36 -2.46 14.42
CA VAL A 682 23.37 -3.55 14.23
C VAL A 682 23.07 -4.21 15.56
N SER A 683 21.84 -4.14 15.98
CA SER A 683 21.33 -4.83 17.17
C SER A 683 19.91 -5.33 16.95
N GLN A 684 19.49 -6.25 17.80
CA GLN A 684 18.15 -6.85 17.78
C GLN A 684 17.69 -7.16 19.19
N VAL A 685 16.38 -7.12 19.40
CA VAL A 685 15.72 -7.70 20.58
C VAL A 685 14.77 -8.78 20.12
N ILE A 686 15.03 -10.02 20.52
CA ILE A 686 14.06 -11.12 20.36
C ILE A 686 13.17 -11.12 21.58
N ARG A 687 11.84 -11.10 21.39
CA ARG A 687 10.85 -11.15 22.47
C ARG A 687 10.04 -12.44 22.43
N VAL A 688 9.94 -13.02 23.60
CA VAL A 688 9.05 -14.13 23.89
C VAL A 688 8.04 -13.63 24.92
N TYR A 689 6.79 -13.48 24.48
CA TYR A 689 5.69 -13.12 25.38
C TYR A 689 5.04 -14.36 25.98
N LYS A 690 4.54 -14.21 27.19
CA LYS A 690 3.83 -15.29 27.87
C LYS A 690 2.58 -15.68 27.09
N GLU A 691 2.41 -16.97 26.83
CA GLU A 691 1.26 -17.55 26.14
C GLU A 691 1.10 -17.12 24.68
N GLU A 692 2.06 -16.41 24.06
CA GLU A 692 2.05 -16.10 22.64
C GLU A 692 2.93 -17.09 21.85
N LEU A 693 2.44 -17.44 20.64
CA LEU A 693 3.10 -18.37 19.70
C LEU A 693 3.68 -17.60 18.50
N THR A 694 4.25 -16.43 18.76
CA THR A 694 4.90 -15.59 17.76
C THR A 694 6.25 -15.15 18.28
N LEU A 695 7.31 -15.35 17.51
CA LEU A 695 8.63 -14.84 17.85
C LEU A 695 8.79 -13.44 17.25
N GLU A 696 8.77 -12.42 18.10
CA GLU A 696 9.03 -11.03 17.69
C GLU A 696 10.53 -10.77 17.67
N MET A 697 11.04 -10.20 16.57
CA MET A 697 12.43 -9.79 16.38
C MET A 697 12.47 -8.31 16.02
N GLU A 698 12.74 -7.44 16.99
CA GLU A 698 12.84 -6.01 16.76
C GLU A 698 14.28 -5.65 16.43
N TRP A 699 14.53 -5.23 15.20
CA TRP A 699 15.83 -4.88 14.66
C TRP A 699 16.10 -3.38 14.71
N LEU A 700 17.36 -3.00 14.86
CA LEU A 700 17.87 -1.64 14.73
C LEU A 700 19.14 -1.68 13.88
N VAL A 701 19.14 -0.95 12.76
CA VAL A 701 20.23 -0.85 11.81
C VAL A 701 20.57 0.60 11.55
N GLY A 702 21.78 0.99 11.81
CA GLY A 702 22.32 2.33 11.60
C GLY A 702 22.99 2.94 12.84
N PRO A 703 23.77 4.01 12.62
CA PRO A 703 24.23 4.56 11.34
C PRO A 703 25.12 3.59 10.57
N ILE A 704 24.71 3.22 9.34
CA ILE A 704 25.55 2.32 8.53
C ILE A 704 26.88 3.00 8.19
N PRO A 705 28.04 2.40 8.52
CA PRO A 705 29.34 3.00 8.24
C PRO A 705 29.64 2.98 6.74
N ILE A 706 30.09 4.12 6.21
CA ILE A 706 30.48 4.32 4.80
C ILE A 706 31.90 4.91 4.65
N ASN A 707 32.64 5.05 5.74
CA ASN A 707 34.00 5.60 5.76
C ASN A 707 35.03 4.72 5.04
N ASP A 708 34.66 3.47 4.75
CA ASP A 708 35.41 2.53 3.92
C ASP A 708 35.15 2.72 2.40
N GLY A 709 34.33 3.70 2.01
CA GLY A 709 33.99 3.96 0.62
C GLY A 709 33.01 2.94 0.01
N VAL A 710 32.36 2.10 0.81
CA VAL A 710 31.46 1.03 0.34
C VAL A 710 30.03 1.28 0.81
N GLY A 711 29.11 1.39 -0.15
CA GLY A 711 27.67 1.36 0.13
C GLY A 711 27.24 -0.03 0.60
N LYS A 712 26.30 -0.08 1.55
CA LYS A 712 25.88 -1.34 2.18
C LYS A 712 24.36 -1.49 2.17
N GLU A 713 23.93 -2.70 1.84
CA GLU A 713 22.53 -3.12 1.77
C GLU A 713 22.34 -4.27 2.75
N VAL A 714 21.74 -3.96 3.91
CA VAL A 714 21.70 -4.84 5.08
C VAL A 714 20.47 -5.73 5.04
N VAL A 715 20.67 -7.03 5.26
CA VAL A 715 19.62 -8.04 5.23
C VAL A 715 19.58 -8.85 6.52
N SER A 716 18.38 -9.30 6.91
CA SER A 716 18.19 -10.38 7.90
C SER A 716 17.92 -11.66 7.14
N ARG A 717 18.67 -12.72 7.47
CA ARG A 717 18.49 -14.05 6.88
C ARG A 717 18.16 -15.06 7.95
N VAL A 718 17.03 -15.74 7.76
CA VAL A 718 16.59 -16.89 8.56
C VAL A 718 16.83 -18.15 7.74
N VAL A 719 17.41 -19.18 8.34
CA VAL A 719 17.79 -20.44 7.68
C VAL A 719 17.24 -21.63 8.46
N TRP A 720 16.54 -22.50 7.76
CA TRP A 720 16.06 -23.79 8.24
C TRP A 720 16.92 -24.88 7.58
N PRO A 721 17.99 -25.34 8.26
CA PRO A 721 19.10 -26.06 7.62
C PRO A 721 18.73 -27.42 7.04
N ASP A 722 17.67 -28.05 7.55
CA ASP A 722 17.28 -29.41 7.18
C ASP A 722 16.10 -29.44 6.18
N ILE A 723 15.73 -28.29 5.57
CA ILE A 723 14.54 -28.15 4.74
C ILE A 723 14.91 -27.90 3.29
N SER A 724 14.34 -28.71 2.38
CA SER A 724 14.40 -28.47 0.95
C SER A 724 13.08 -27.86 0.44
N THR A 725 13.18 -26.73 -0.21
CA THR A 725 12.07 -26.01 -0.83
C THR A 725 12.06 -26.13 -2.34
N ASN A 726 13.05 -26.81 -2.93
CA ASN A 726 13.27 -26.94 -4.38
C ASN A 726 13.24 -25.56 -5.08
N GLY A 727 13.88 -24.56 -4.47
CA GLY A 727 13.93 -23.19 -4.96
C GLY A 727 12.58 -22.46 -4.97
N THR A 728 11.55 -22.99 -4.31
CA THR A 728 10.21 -22.42 -4.24
C THR A 728 9.98 -21.64 -2.95
N PHE A 729 9.38 -20.47 -3.06
CA PHE A 729 8.90 -19.65 -1.94
C PHE A 729 7.66 -18.87 -2.36
N TYR A 730 7.06 -18.17 -1.42
CA TYR A 730 5.86 -17.39 -1.66
C TYR A 730 6.02 -15.99 -1.07
N THR A 731 5.60 -14.96 -1.81
CA THR A 731 5.50 -13.59 -1.34
C THR A 731 4.06 -13.09 -1.52
N ASP A 732 3.63 -12.18 -0.66
CA ASP A 732 2.32 -11.60 -0.79
C ASP A 732 2.27 -10.56 -1.94
N ALA A 733 1.10 -10.42 -2.56
CA ALA A 733 0.78 -9.33 -3.47
C ALA A 733 0.11 -8.21 -2.67
N ASN A 734 0.82 -7.12 -2.42
CA ASN A 734 0.36 -5.94 -1.67
C ASN A 734 -0.30 -6.26 -0.31
N GLY A 735 0.05 -7.38 0.32
CA GLY A 735 -0.48 -7.82 1.60
C GLY A 735 -1.63 -8.86 1.53
N ARG A 736 -2.17 -9.17 0.33
CA ARG A 736 -3.35 -10.05 0.17
C ARG A 736 -3.04 -11.46 -0.28
N GLU A 737 -3.18 -11.77 -1.57
CA GLU A 737 -2.96 -13.11 -2.11
C GLU A 737 -1.48 -13.49 -2.11
N MET A 738 -1.19 -14.77 -1.88
CA MET A 738 0.17 -15.30 -1.97
C MET A 738 0.52 -15.67 -3.41
N ILE A 739 1.71 -15.26 -3.84
CA ILE A 739 2.23 -15.60 -5.16
C ILE A 739 3.40 -16.55 -5.03
N LYS A 740 3.32 -17.66 -5.75
CA LYS A 740 4.41 -18.63 -5.84
C LYS A 740 5.57 -18.05 -6.65
N ARG A 741 6.76 -18.08 -6.05
CA ARG A 741 8.03 -17.72 -6.68
C ARG A 741 8.91 -18.96 -6.84
N VAL A 742 9.64 -19.02 -7.93
CA VAL A 742 10.64 -20.06 -8.14
C VAL A 742 11.94 -19.39 -8.59
N LYS A 743 13.03 -19.70 -7.90
CA LYS A 743 14.36 -19.14 -8.21
C LYS A 743 14.71 -19.31 -9.69
N ASN A 744 15.12 -18.23 -10.34
CA ASN A 744 15.52 -18.17 -11.75
C ASN A 744 14.45 -18.68 -12.75
N TYR A 745 13.18 -18.55 -12.43
CA TYR A 745 12.08 -19.00 -13.28
C TYR A 745 10.97 -17.96 -13.39
N ARG A 746 10.44 -17.80 -14.60
CA ARG A 746 9.22 -17.03 -14.91
C ARG A 746 8.23 -17.90 -15.64
N PRO A 747 6.94 -17.94 -15.23
CA PRO A 747 5.95 -18.88 -15.82
C PRO A 747 5.65 -18.62 -17.29
N THR A 748 5.77 -17.37 -17.76
CA THR A 748 5.26 -16.94 -19.07
C THR A 748 6.35 -16.65 -20.10
N TRP A 749 7.63 -16.68 -19.71
CA TRP A 749 8.75 -16.48 -20.62
C TRP A 749 10.06 -17.08 -20.08
N GLN A 750 11.07 -17.21 -20.92
CA GLN A 750 12.37 -17.78 -20.53
C GLN A 750 13.28 -16.68 -20.00
N LEU A 751 13.54 -16.71 -18.71
CA LEU A 751 14.43 -15.76 -18.02
C LEU A 751 15.90 -16.04 -18.33
N HIS A 752 16.64 -15.01 -18.68
CA HIS A 752 18.10 -15.00 -18.72
C HIS A 752 18.63 -14.08 -17.62
N ASN A 753 18.83 -14.62 -16.41
CA ASN A 753 19.17 -13.84 -15.24
C ASN A 753 20.68 -13.69 -15.07
N VAL A 754 21.22 -12.49 -15.29
CA VAL A 754 22.63 -12.17 -15.10
C VAL A 754 22.92 -11.58 -13.70
N GLU A 755 21.90 -11.15 -12.98
CA GLU A 755 21.99 -10.64 -11.60
C GLU A 755 21.28 -11.65 -10.64
N PRO A 756 21.98 -12.71 -10.23
CA PRO A 756 21.34 -13.86 -9.57
C PRO A 756 20.71 -13.55 -8.22
N VAL A 757 21.10 -12.46 -7.57
CA VAL A 757 20.51 -11.98 -6.33
C VAL A 757 19.34 -11.04 -6.64
N ALA A 758 19.62 -9.91 -7.29
CA ALA A 758 18.62 -8.85 -7.55
C ALA A 758 17.45 -9.32 -8.41
N GLY A 759 17.69 -10.18 -9.39
CA GLY A 759 16.65 -10.77 -10.26
C GLY A 759 15.77 -11.82 -9.58
N ASN A 760 16.05 -12.18 -8.33
CA ASN A 760 15.25 -13.06 -7.50
C ASN A 760 14.67 -12.37 -6.26
N TYR A 761 14.77 -11.03 -6.18
CA TYR A 761 14.12 -10.23 -5.16
C TYR A 761 12.71 -9.81 -5.58
N TYR A 762 11.78 -9.89 -4.65
CA TYR A 762 10.37 -9.57 -4.86
C TYR A 762 9.85 -8.65 -3.76
N PRO A 763 8.77 -7.90 -4.01
CA PRO A 763 8.11 -7.13 -2.94
C PRO A 763 7.54 -8.07 -1.88
N VAL A 764 7.74 -7.73 -0.63
CA VAL A 764 7.14 -8.36 0.55
C VAL A 764 6.48 -7.26 1.37
N ASN A 765 5.15 -7.18 1.32
CA ASN A 765 4.40 -6.14 2.01
C ASN A 765 3.95 -6.57 3.41
N SER A 766 3.78 -7.87 3.63
CA SER A 766 3.37 -8.43 4.91
C SER A 766 4.07 -9.74 5.26
N ARG A 767 4.40 -10.59 4.28
CA ARG A 767 4.95 -11.92 4.58
C ARG A 767 5.69 -12.58 3.42
N LEU A 768 6.74 -13.31 3.80
CA LEU A 768 7.43 -14.28 2.96
C LEU A 768 7.24 -15.66 3.59
N VAL A 769 6.86 -16.65 2.79
CA VAL A 769 6.55 -18.01 3.25
C VAL A 769 7.38 -19.02 2.48
N ILE A 770 7.90 -20.04 3.18
CA ILE A 770 8.50 -21.24 2.58
C ILE A 770 7.78 -22.49 3.06
N SER A 771 7.80 -23.53 2.23
CA SER A 771 7.22 -24.82 2.54
C SER A 771 8.15 -25.97 2.09
N GLY A 772 8.44 -26.89 2.99
CA GLY A 772 9.16 -28.15 2.72
C GLY A 772 8.22 -29.35 2.59
N GLY A 773 6.94 -29.09 2.33
CA GLY A 773 5.87 -30.09 2.25
C GLY A 773 4.75 -29.86 3.27
N PRO A 774 3.85 -30.84 3.44
CA PRO A 774 2.68 -30.67 4.32
C PRO A 774 3.06 -30.50 5.82
N ASP A 775 4.20 -31.03 6.22
CA ASP A 775 4.63 -31.07 7.63
C ASP A 775 5.54 -29.89 8.02
N PHE A 776 5.97 -29.08 7.03
CA PHE A 776 6.84 -27.95 7.27
C PHE A 776 6.40 -26.72 6.51
N GLN A 777 6.00 -25.69 7.23
CA GLN A 777 5.76 -24.35 6.72
C GLN A 777 6.34 -23.32 7.69
N ALA A 778 6.95 -22.27 7.16
CA ALA A 778 7.45 -21.15 7.95
C ALA A 778 7.10 -19.81 7.27
N ALA A 779 6.77 -18.81 8.07
CA ALA A 779 6.50 -17.44 7.60
C ALA A 779 7.40 -16.45 8.33
N LEU A 780 8.00 -15.55 7.56
CA LEU A 780 8.69 -14.37 8.06
C LEU A 780 7.83 -13.14 7.69
N MET A 781 7.23 -12.53 8.71
CA MET A 781 6.35 -11.40 8.53
C MET A 781 7.04 -10.09 8.92
N ASN A 782 6.62 -8.99 8.32
CA ASN A 782 7.25 -7.68 8.48
C ASN A 782 6.24 -6.57 8.81
N ASP A 783 6.74 -5.48 9.39
CA ASP A 783 5.97 -4.30 9.80
C ASP A 783 5.90 -3.19 8.74
N ARG A 784 6.54 -3.37 7.61
CA ARG A 784 6.62 -2.44 6.47
C ARG A 784 6.98 -3.18 5.20
N SER A 785 6.79 -2.53 4.06
CA SER A 785 7.21 -3.11 2.79
C SER A 785 8.73 -3.21 2.69
N GLN A 786 9.22 -4.33 2.20
CA GLN A 786 10.64 -4.67 2.04
C GLN A 786 10.85 -5.54 0.81
N GLY A 787 12.09 -5.57 0.30
CA GLY A 787 12.50 -6.59 -0.66
C GLY A 787 12.82 -7.91 0.05
N GLY A 788 12.41 -9.01 -0.55
CA GLY A 788 12.68 -10.33 0.03
C GLY A 788 12.92 -11.42 -1.01
N THR A 789 13.54 -12.50 -0.58
CA THR A 789 13.92 -13.63 -1.43
C THR A 789 14.15 -14.91 -0.64
N SER A 790 14.27 -16.03 -1.38
CA SER A 790 14.80 -17.30 -0.93
C SER A 790 15.79 -17.81 -1.98
N LEU A 791 17.08 -17.51 -1.78
CA LEU A 791 18.13 -17.84 -2.75
C LEU A 791 18.59 -19.27 -2.68
N ASP A 792 18.49 -19.90 -1.50
CA ASP A 792 18.83 -21.28 -1.26
C ASP A 792 17.71 -21.98 -0.48
N ASP A 793 17.67 -23.30 -0.55
CA ASP A 793 16.65 -24.09 0.12
C ASP A 793 16.62 -23.82 1.63
N GLY A 794 15.45 -23.63 2.18
CA GLY A 794 15.24 -23.31 3.58
C GLY A 794 15.63 -21.88 3.98
N HIS A 795 16.08 -21.02 3.06
CA HIS A 795 16.45 -19.64 3.35
C HIS A 795 15.25 -18.68 3.19
N MET A 796 15.17 -17.72 4.07
CA MET A 796 14.26 -16.57 4.02
C MET A 796 15.07 -15.32 4.28
N GLU A 797 15.05 -14.36 3.35
CA GLU A 797 15.83 -13.14 3.46
C GLU A 797 14.96 -11.92 3.22
N LEU A 798 15.07 -10.92 4.11
CA LEU A 798 14.45 -9.60 3.95
C LEU A 798 15.52 -8.52 4.07
N MET A 799 15.49 -7.56 3.14
CA MET A 799 16.35 -6.39 3.18
C MET A 799 15.75 -5.34 4.12
N LEU A 800 16.57 -4.84 5.04
CA LEU A 800 16.13 -3.98 6.14
C LEU A 800 16.44 -2.50 5.92
N HIS A 801 17.65 -2.21 5.45
CA HIS A 801 18.15 -0.84 5.29
C HIS A 801 19.25 -0.78 4.25
N ARG A 802 19.32 0.34 3.51
CA ARG A 802 20.27 0.60 2.43
C ARG A 802 20.90 1.96 2.63
N ARG A 803 22.23 2.04 2.52
CA ARG A 803 22.98 3.29 2.47
C ARG A 803 24.01 3.18 1.38
N LEU A 804 23.87 3.99 0.34
CA LEU A 804 24.63 3.92 -0.91
C LEU A 804 25.34 5.21 -1.20
N LEU A 805 26.40 5.14 -2.01
CA LEU A 805 27.30 6.27 -2.32
C LEU A 805 27.14 6.78 -3.76
N HIS A 806 26.38 6.08 -4.60
CA HIS A 806 26.21 6.40 -6.01
C HIS A 806 24.72 6.52 -6.35
N ASP A 807 24.43 7.36 -7.34
CA ASP A 807 23.15 7.41 -8.03
C ASP A 807 23.10 6.32 -9.11
N ASP A 808 21.92 5.75 -9.37
CA ASP A 808 21.73 4.71 -10.39
C ASP A 808 21.35 5.27 -11.79
N ALA A 809 21.33 6.59 -11.94
CA ALA A 809 21.04 7.32 -13.17
C ALA A 809 19.66 7.03 -13.80
N PHE A 810 18.64 6.85 -12.96
CA PHE A 810 17.24 6.76 -13.38
C PHE A 810 16.43 8.02 -13.01
N GLY A 811 17.10 9.15 -12.81
CA GLY A 811 16.50 10.47 -12.76
C GLY A 811 16.62 11.19 -11.42
N VAL A 812 16.67 10.48 -10.29
CA VAL A 812 16.71 11.13 -8.98
C VAL A 812 17.96 11.98 -8.77
N GLY A 813 19.09 11.57 -9.34
CA GLY A 813 20.32 12.35 -9.44
C GLY A 813 21.01 12.62 -8.09
N GLU A 814 20.80 11.76 -7.10
CA GLU A 814 21.48 11.77 -5.80
C GLU A 814 21.59 10.35 -5.23
N PRO A 815 22.67 10.03 -4.49
CA PRO A 815 22.81 8.72 -3.87
C PRO A 815 21.78 8.52 -2.74
N LEU A 816 21.38 7.28 -2.52
CA LEU A 816 20.54 6.90 -1.36
C LEU A 816 21.38 6.93 -0.08
N ASN A 817 21.62 8.11 0.46
CA ASN A 817 22.47 8.36 1.63
C ASN A 817 21.75 9.24 2.65
N GLU A 818 20.72 8.67 3.27
CA GLU A 818 19.91 9.39 4.26
C GLU A 818 20.72 9.70 5.53
N THR A 819 20.54 10.91 6.02
CA THR A 819 21.18 11.39 7.25
C THR A 819 20.15 12.10 8.15
N ALA A 820 20.36 12.01 9.47
CA ALA A 820 19.65 12.78 10.48
C ALA A 820 20.58 13.08 11.65
N PHE A 821 20.42 14.25 12.27
CA PHE A 821 21.25 14.69 13.41
C PHE A 821 22.76 14.63 13.15
N GLY A 822 23.19 14.83 11.90
CA GLY A 822 24.61 14.82 11.50
C GLY A 822 25.19 13.43 11.27
N GLU A 823 24.45 12.37 11.40
CA GLU A 823 24.86 10.99 11.19
C GLU A 823 23.98 10.26 10.15
N GLY A 824 24.42 9.08 9.70
CA GLY A 824 23.59 8.23 8.86
C GLY A 824 22.30 7.83 9.58
N LEU A 825 21.21 7.73 8.82
CA LEU A 825 19.89 7.44 9.38
C LEU A 825 19.88 6.06 10.06
N VAL A 826 19.26 6.00 11.26
CA VAL A 826 18.98 4.76 11.97
C VAL A 826 17.57 4.30 11.61
N ALA A 827 17.46 3.09 11.08
CA ALA A 827 16.19 2.42 10.83
C ALA A 827 15.91 1.40 11.93
N ARG A 828 14.67 1.32 12.38
CA ARG A 828 14.19 0.37 13.37
C ARG A 828 12.86 -0.22 12.94
N GLY A 829 12.68 -1.52 13.13
CA GLY A 829 11.45 -2.21 12.75
C GLY A 829 11.35 -3.60 13.38
N LYS A 830 10.31 -4.32 13.01
CA LYS A 830 10.01 -5.64 13.55
C LYS A 830 9.87 -6.68 12.46
N LEU A 831 10.38 -7.87 12.73
CA LEU A 831 10.07 -9.10 12.01
C LEU A 831 9.41 -10.08 12.97
N PHE A 832 8.56 -10.95 12.43
CA PHE A 832 7.85 -11.95 13.21
C PHE A 832 8.02 -13.31 12.53
N LEU A 833 8.49 -14.29 13.29
CA LEU A 833 8.72 -15.63 12.79
C LEU A 833 7.62 -16.57 13.28
N LEU A 834 7.01 -17.29 12.34
CA LEU A 834 6.03 -18.34 12.57
C LEU A 834 6.50 -19.66 11.99
N HIS A 835 6.08 -20.76 12.59
CA HIS A 835 6.32 -22.11 12.15
C HIS A 835 5.06 -22.97 12.26
N SER A 836 4.92 -23.99 11.41
CA SER A 836 3.76 -24.91 11.42
C SER A 836 3.55 -25.61 12.76
N ASP A 837 4.61 -25.90 13.54
CA ASP A 837 4.48 -26.49 14.88
C ASP A 837 3.81 -25.56 15.91
N PHE A 838 3.66 -24.28 15.58
CA PHE A 838 2.91 -23.33 16.43
C PHE A 838 1.38 -23.46 16.22
N ALA A 839 0.96 -24.15 15.17
CA ALA A 839 -0.43 -24.44 14.91
C ALA A 839 -1.03 -25.43 15.93
N ASN A 840 -2.34 -25.37 16.07
CA ASN A 840 -3.12 -26.27 16.90
C ASN A 840 -4.44 -26.64 16.17
N ASP A 841 -5.30 -27.42 16.83
CA ASP A 841 -6.55 -27.87 16.26
C ASP A 841 -7.51 -26.71 15.89
N ASP A 842 -7.41 -25.57 16.59
CA ASP A 842 -8.27 -24.39 16.39
C ASP A 842 -7.70 -23.40 15.38
N CYS A 843 -6.39 -23.43 15.14
CA CYS A 843 -5.70 -22.48 14.27
C CYS A 843 -4.54 -23.14 13.54
N ASP A 844 -4.77 -23.52 12.29
CA ASP A 844 -3.74 -24.06 11.39
C ASP A 844 -2.76 -22.98 10.93
N PHE A 845 -1.74 -23.35 10.14
CA PHE A 845 -0.72 -22.40 9.70
C PHE A 845 -1.30 -21.21 8.89
N GLY A 846 -2.31 -21.46 8.05
CA GLY A 846 -3.03 -20.39 7.35
C GLY A 846 -3.68 -19.41 8.32
N CYS A 847 -4.33 -19.92 9.35
CA CYS A 847 -4.90 -19.11 10.43
C CYS A 847 -3.81 -18.29 11.16
N LEU A 848 -2.68 -18.89 11.51
CA LEU A 848 -1.61 -18.19 12.24
C LEU A 848 -1.12 -16.94 11.50
N HIS A 849 -0.71 -17.09 10.24
CA HIS A 849 -0.13 -15.96 9.53
C HIS A 849 -1.16 -14.92 9.06
N ARG A 850 -2.44 -15.32 8.78
CA ARG A 850 -3.49 -14.36 8.42
C ARG A 850 -3.94 -13.54 9.62
N SER A 851 -4.20 -14.18 10.75
CA SER A 851 -4.62 -13.47 11.96
C SER A 851 -3.51 -12.57 12.51
N LEU A 852 -2.23 -13.01 12.43
CA LEU A 852 -1.12 -12.13 12.79
C LEU A 852 -1.00 -10.95 11.82
N GLY A 853 -1.13 -11.17 10.51
CA GLY A 853 -1.10 -10.11 9.52
C GLY A 853 -2.16 -9.04 9.76
N GLU A 854 -3.39 -9.43 10.07
CA GLU A 854 -4.46 -8.50 10.46
C GLU A 854 -4.10 -7.71 11.73
N LYS A 855 -3.58 -8.38 12.76
CA LYS A 855 -3.14 -7.74 14.02
C LYS A 855 -1.98 -6.76 13.82
N LEU A 856 -1.06 -7.03 12.92
CA LEU A 856 0.07 -6.14 12.60
C LEU A 856 -0.35 -4.95 11.74
N MET A 857 -1.31 -5.14 10.85
CA MET A 857 -1.88 -4.06 10.05
C MET A 857 -2.68 -3.08 10.91
N LEU A 858 -3.37 -3.57 11.95
CA LEU A 858 -4.25 -2.79 12.83
C LEU A 858 -3.84 -2.96 14.31
N GLU A 859 -2.70 -2.39 14.68
CA GLU A 859 -2.27 -2.32 16.09
C GLU A 859 -3.22 -1.42 16.90
N PRO A 860 -3.39 -1.67 18.21
CA PRO A 860 -4.16 -0.77 19.09
C PRO A 860 -3.57 0.64 19.09
N VAL A 861 -4.43 1.64 18.99
CA VAL A 861 -4.02 3.04 19.13
C VAL A 861 -3.96 3.38 20.60
N VAL A 862 -2.78 3.86 21.04
CA VAL A 862 -2.47 4.14 22.45
C VAL A 862 -2.48 5.65 22.70
N SER A 863 -3.21 6.09 23.73
CA SER A 863 -3.16 7.47 24.22
C SER A 863 -3.03 7.52 25.73
N PHE A 864 -2.62 8.65 26.25
CA PHE A 864 -2.32 8.87 27.67
C PHE A 864 -3.05 10.12 28.18
N THR A 865 -3.53 10.06 29.41
CA THR A 865 -4.14 11.22 30.09
C THR A 865 -3.51 11.35 31.46
N ALA A 866 -2.84 12.45 31.74
CA ALA A 866 -2.38 12.72 33.09
C ALA A 866 -3.57 12.82 34.04
N THR A 867 -3.48 12.35 35.29
CA THR A 867 -4.58 12.44 36.24
C THR A 867 -4.07 12.62 37.68
N SER A 868 -4.76 13.42 38.46
CA SER A 868 -4.55 13.53 39.90
C SER A 868 -5.46 12.60 40.71
N LYS A 869 -6.45 11.98 40.07
CA LYS A 869 -7.47 11.16 40.74
C LYS A 869 -6.87 9.79 41.14
N PRO A 870 -7.10 9.31 42.37
CA PRO A 870 -6.75 7.95 42.73
C PRO A 870 -7.63 6.94 41.95
N ALA A 871 -7.17 5.70 41.76
CA ALA A 871 -7.81 4.72 40.92
C ALA A 871 -9.33 4.52 41.14
N HIS A 872 -9.78 4.60 42.41
CA HIS A 872 -11.21 4.43 42.72
C HIS A 872 -12.06 5.64 42.24
N ALA A 873 -11.56 6.86 42.40
CA ALA A 873 -12.24 8.08 41.93
C ALA A 873 -12.16 8.21 40.40
N TRP A 874 -11.02 7.85 39.77
CA TRP A 874 -10.90 7.78 38.33
C TRP A 874 -11.94 6.84 37.72
N ARG A 875 -12.09 5.62 38.23
CA ARG A 875 -13.04 4.63 37.74
C ARG A 875 -14.49 5.12 37.74
N SER A 876 -14.87 5.91 38.74
CA SER A 876 -16.22 6.49 38.82
C SER A 876 -16.43 7.70 37.90
N SER A 877 -15.35 8.25 37.34
CA SER A 877 -15.39 9.47 36.54
C SER A 877 -15.16 9.25 35.03
N VAL A 878 -14.93 7.99 34.58
CA VAL A 878 -14.68 7.68 33.18
C VAL A 878 -15.42 6.40 32.74
N LYS A 879 -15.79 6.32 31.47
CA LYS A 879 -16.27 5.09 30.82
C LYS A 879 -15.07 4.24 30.40
N ALA A 880 -14.51 3.50 31.38
CA ALA A 880 -13.20 2.83 31.22
C ALA A 880 -13.21 1.63 30.25
N LYS A 881 -14.38 1.15 29.83
CA LYS A 881 -14.56 0.12 28.79
C LYS A 881 -15.77 0.47 27.92
N TRP A 882 -15.58 0.42 26.59
CA TRP A 882 -16.65 0.69 25.63
C TRP A 882 -16.42 -0.08 24.33
N SER A 883 -17.47 -0.45 23.64
CA SER A 883 -17.45 -1.11 22.32
C SER A 883 -18.48 -0.45 21.41
N ALA A 884 -18.08 -0.18 20.17
CA ALA A 884 -19.02 0.27 19.14
C ALA A 884 -19.82 -0.89 18.55
N LEU A 885 -19.29 -2.12 18.62
CA LEU A 885 -19.99 -3.30 18.11
C LEU A 885 -20.74 -4.02 19.22
N THR A 886 -21.95 -4.47 18.92
CA THR A 886 -22.75 -5.32 19.81
C THR A 886 -22.28 -6.77 19.85
N ARG A 887 -21.61 -7.22 18.78
CA ARG A 887 -21.05 -8.56 18.60
C ARG A 887 -19.80 -8.54 17.74
N SER A 888 -18.97 -9.56 17.88
CA SER A 888 -17.77 -9.75 17.05
C SER A 888 -18.14 -10.22 15.64
N LEU A 889 -17.35 -9.84 14.66
CA LEU A 889 -17.39 -10.46 13.34
C LEU A 889 -16.80 -11.89 13.38
N PRO A 890 -17.17 -12.76 12.43
CA PRO A 890 -16.55 -14.08 12.25
C PRO A 890 -15.02 -13.98 12.12
N ALA A 891 -14.29 -15.00 12.55
CA ALA A 891 -12.82 -15.00 12.56
C ALA A 891 -12.17 -14.84 11.17
N ASN A 892 -12.90 -15.22 10.12
CA ASN A 892 -12.45 -15.11 8.73
C ASN A 892 -12.93 -13.83 8.01
N VAL A 893 -13.65 -12.94 8.73
CA VAL A 893 -14.11 -11.66 8.17
C VAL A 893 -13.39 -10.49 8.83
N HIS A 894 -12.78 -9.65 8.02
CA HIS A 894 -12.15 -8.40 8.41
C HIS A 894 -13.05 -7.20 8.07
N LEU A 895 -13.15 -6.26 9.00
CA LEU A 895 -13.76 -4.95 8.76
C LEU A 895 -12.67 -4.06 8.15
N LEU A 896 -12.58 -4.04 6.82
CA LEU A 896 -11.52 -3.36 6.09
C LEU A 896 -11.65 -1.85 6.15
N THR A 897 -12.88 -1.34 6.06
CA THR A 897 -13.18 0.11 6.11
C THR A 897 -14.48 0.34 6.87
N LEU A 898 -14.46 1.35 7.73
CA LEU A 898 -15.67 1.98 8.27
C LEU A 898 -15.39 3.48 8.38
N GLU A 899 -16.01 4.28 7.52
CA GLU A 899 -15.79 5.72 7.48
C GLU A 899 -17.08 6.51 7.21
N PRO A 900 -17.17 7.78 7.65
CA PRO A 900 -18.30 8.64 7.31
C PRO A 900 -18.41 8.86 5.80
N PHE A 901 -19.64 8.77 5.26
CA PHE A 901 -19.91 8.95 3.85
C PHE A 901 -21.15 9.84 3.62
N GLY A 902 -20.91 11.12 3.41
CA GLY A 902 -22.02 12.09 3.39
C GLY A 902 -22.55 12.40 4.81
N THR A 903 -23.81 12.82 4.90
CA THR A 903 -24.40 13.36 6.13
C THR A 903 -24.89 12.25 7.10
N ASP A 904 -25.60 11.24 6.55
CA ASP A 904 -26.28 10.21 7.35
C ASP A 904 -25.95 8.80 6.82
N ALA A 905 -24.75 8.63 6.27
CA ALA A 905 -24.31 7.37 5.70
C ALA A 905 -22.88 7.02 6.15
N LEU A 906 -22.60 5.72 6.12
CA LEU A 906 -21.27 5.16 6.38
C LEU A 906 -20.84 4.31 5.19
N LEU A 907 -19.56 4.40 4.83
CA LEU A 907 -18.92 3.46 3.92
C LEU A 907 -18.40 2.27 4.72
N LEU A 908 -18.89 1.08 4.40
CA LEU A 908 -18.48 -0.19 5.00
C LEU A 908 -17.83 -1.07 3.94
N ARG A 909 -16.64 -1.61 4.25
CA ARG A 909 -16.05 -2.74 3.51
C ARG A 909 -15.83 -3.92 4.43
N LEU A 910 -16.34 -5.06 4.02
CA LEU A 910 -16.09 -6.36 4.65
C LEU A 910 -15.22 -7.19 3.72
N GLU A 911 -14.21 -7.84 4.27
CA GLU A 911 -13.25 -8.67 3.55
C GLU A 911 -13.18 -10.07 4.13
N HIS A 912 -13.16 -11.09 3.27
CA HIS A 912 -12.78 -12.44 3.67
C HIS A 912 -11.26 -12.59 3.61
N LEU A 913 -10.62 -12.87 4.74
CA LEU A 913 -9.16 -12.83 4.90
C LEU A 913 -8.38 -13.96 4.22
N TYR A 914 -9.02 -15.10 3.97
CA TYR A 914 -8.35 -16.35 3.61
C TYR A 914 -8.54 -16.67 2.14
N GLU A 915 -7.49 -17.26 1.53
CA GLU A 915 -7.59 -17.87 0.21
C GLU A 915 -8.34 -19.20 0.26
N ALA A 916 -8.88 -19.63 -0.85
CA ALA A 916 -9.57 -20.91 -0.97
C ALA A 916 -8.61 -22.08 -0.66
N GLY A 917 -8.92 -22.86 0.38
CA GLY A 917 -8.13 -24.01 0.80
C GLY A 917 -6.87 -23.70 1.61
N GLU A 918 -6.62 -22.42 1.98
CA GLU A 918 -5.48 -22.01 2.80
C GLU A 918 -5.61 -22.47 4.25
N SER A 919 -6.81 -22.40 4.80
CA SER A 919 -7.14 -22.90 6.13
C SER A 919 -8.33 -23.84 6.09
N LYS A 920 -8.25 -24.98 6.79
CA LYS A 920 -9.35 -25.96 6.84
C LYS A 920 -10.62 -25.36 7.45
N GLN A 921 -10.45 -24.53 8.48
CA GLN A 921 -11.57 -23.97 9.24
C GLN A 921 -12.03 -22.63 8.68
N HIS A 922 -11.08 -21.78 8.24
CA HIS A 922 -11.35 -20.38 7.94
C HIS A 922 -11.51 -20.06 6.47
N SER A 923 -11.12 -20.94 5.53
CA SER A 923 -11.36 -20.76 4.08
C SER A 923 -12.79 -21.16 3.64
N GLN A 924 -13.75 -21.09 4.55
CA GLN A 924 -15.17 -21.34 4.27
C GLN A 924 -15.91 -20.01 4.08
N PRO A 925 -16.98 -19.98 3.26
CA PRO A 925 -17.82 -18.80 3.17
C PRO A 925 -18.30 -18.33 4.55
N ALA A 926 -18.40 -17.01 4.72
CA ALA A 926 -18.87 -16.39 5.94
C ALA A 926 -20.06 -15.48 5.68
N SER A 927 -20.89 -15.28 6.70
CA SER A 927 -22.03 -14.36 6.65
C SER A 927 -22.01 -13.40 7.83
N VAL A 928 -22.35 -12.15 7.57
CA VAL A 928 -22.46 -11.06 8.55
C VAL A 928 -23.85 -10.44 8.44
N ASP A 929 -24.58 -10.43 9.54
CA ASP A 929 -25.81 -9.66 9.64
C ASP A 929 -25.44 -8.23 10.08
N LEU A 930 -25.82 -7.24 9.30
CA LEU A 930 -25.56 -5.83 9.61
C LEU A 930 -26.59 -5.22 10.55
N LYS A 931 -27.73 -5.89 10.72
CA LYS A 931 -28.76 -5.44 11.63
C LYS A 931 -28.23 -5.45 13.07
N ASP A 932 -28.46 -4.37 13.78
CA ASP A 932 -28.04 -4.21 15.18
C ASP A 932 -26.54 -4.48 15.42
N LEU A 933 -25.70 -4.38 14.38
CA LEU A 933 -24.24 -4.57 14.51
C LEU A 933 -23.58 -3.42 15.24
N LEU A 934 -24.00 -2.18 14.97
CA LEU A 934 -23.49 -0.97 15.59
C LEU A 934 -24.33 -0.58 16.80
N GLY A 935 -23.70 -0.48 18.00
CA GLY A 935 -24.41 -0.31 19.26
C GLY A 935 -25.27 0.96 19.37
N ASP A 936 -24.73 2.08 18.87
CA ASP A 936 -25.40 3.39 18.97
C ASP A 936 -26.14 3.79 17.69
N TRP A 937 -26.17 2.91 16.66
CA TRP A 937 -26.71 3.19 15.34
C TRP A 937 -27.57 2.05 14.79
N GLU A 938 -28.72 2.39 14.25
CA GLU A 938 -29.58 1.50 13.49
C GLU A 938 -29.17 1.56 12.01
N VAL A 939 -28.84 0.41 11.41
CA VAL A 939 -28.62 0.30 9.95
C VAL A 939 -29.98 0.11 9.29
N THR A 940 -30.44 1.09 8.52
CA THR A 940 -31.75 1.06 7.89
C THR A 940 -31.71 0.56 6.44
N SER A 941 -30.60 0.71 5.74
CA SER A 941 -30.39 0.14 4.40
C SER A 941 -28.89 -0.04 4.11
N ALA A 942 -28.59 -0.93 3.16
CA ALA A 942 -27.25 -1.18 2.66
C ALA A 942 -27.28 -1.27 1.13
N VAL A 943 -26.57 -0.36 0.45
CA VAL A 943 -26.45 -0.34 -1.01
C VAL A 943 -25.07 -0.84 -1.41
N GLU A 944 -24.99 -1.94 -2.15
CA GLU A 944 -23.72 -2.47 -2.62
C GLU A 944 -23.17 -1.65 -3.77
N THR A 945 -21.87 -1.34 -3.71
CA THR A 945 -21.15 -0.55 -4.72
C THR A 945 -19.93 -1.30 -5.25
N THR A 946 -19.27 -0.71 -6.27
CA THR A 946 -17.89 -1.08 -6.66
C THR A 946 -16.95 -0.90 -5.48
N LEU A 947 -15.76 -1.48 -5.57
CA LEU A 947 -14.76 -1.36 -4.50
C LEU A 947 -14.34 0.11 -4.23
N ALA A 948 -14.40 0.98 -5.25
CA ALA A 948 -14.11 2.41 -5.11
C ALA A 948 -15.27 3.22 -4.47
N ALA A 949 -16.42 2.63 -4.21
CA ALA A 949 -17.61 3.27 -3.63
C ALA A 949 -18.21 4.40 -4.47
N ASP A 950 -17.96 4.43 -5.75
CA ASP A 950 -18.38 5.51 -6.68
C ASP A 950 -19.54 5.12 -7.58
N LEU A 951 -19.77 3.83 -7.83
CA LEU A 951 -20.89 3.31 -8.62
C LEU A 951 -21.65 2.21 -7.84
N ARG A 952 -22.95 2.12 -8.08
CA ARG A 952 -23.73 0.96 -7.62
C ARG A 952 -23.30 -0.30 -8.36
N LYS A 953 -23.22 -1.41 -7.66
CA LYS A 953 -22.79 -2.70 -8.22
C LYS A 953 -23.70 -3.17 -9.36
N GLU A 954 -24.99 -2.88 -9.30
CA GLU A 954 -25.97 -3.22 -10.33
C GLU A 954 -25.81 -2.42 -11.63
N ASP A 955 -25.23 -1.23 -11.56
CA ASP A 955 -24.96 -0.37 -12.72
C ASP A 955 -23.63 -0.72 -13.42
N LEU A 956 -22.86 -1.66 -12.83
CA LEU A 956 -21.54 -2.02 -13.38
C LEU A 956 -21.69 -3.01 -14.53
N HIS A 957 -21.22 -2.60 -15.70
CA HIS A 957 -21.08 -3.45 -16.87
C HIS A 957 -19.62 -3.44 -17.32
N ARG A 958 -19.04 -4.62 -17.54
CA ARG A 958 -17.67 -4.77 -18.03
C ARG A 958 -17.63 -5.65 -19.28
N TYR A 959 -16.74 -5.33 -20.23
CA TYR A 959 -16.52 -6.13 -21.42
C TYR A 959 -16.16 -7.58 -21.08
N GLN A 960 -16.67 -8.51 -21.88
CA GLN A 960 -16.33 -9.91 -21.82
C GLN A 960 -15.36 -10.24 -22.96
N TRP A 961 -14.21 -10.81 -22.64
CA TRP A 961 -13.14 -11.07 -23.58
C TRP A 961 -13.06 -12.53 -23.97
N LYS A 962 -12.81 -12.80 -25.26
CA LYS A 962 -12.48 -14.14 -25.74
C LYS A 962 -11.00 -14.42 -25.44
N VAL A 963 -10.72 -15.55 -24.81
CA VAL A 963 -9.37 -15.94 -24.42
C VAL A 963 -8.97 -17.29 -25.01
N SER A 964 -7.68 -17.48 -25.28
CA SER A 964 -7.14 -18.76 -25.71
C SER A 964 -7.20 -19.79 -24.58
N SER A 965 -7.66 -20.99 -24.85
CA SER A 965 -7.94 -22.07 -23.87
C SER A 965 -6.68 -22.78 -23.35
N THR A 966 -5.65 -22.04 -22.94
CA THR A 966 -4.42 -22.64 -22.40
C THR A 966 -4.37 -22.75 -20.89
N SER A 967 -5.30 -22.14 -20.15
CA SER A 967 -5.39 -22.34 -18.72
C SER A 967 -6.10 -23.66 -18.40
N ARG A 968 -5.48 -24.55 -17.65
CA ARG A 968 -6.17 -25.69 -17.03
C ARG A 968 -7.36 -25.12 -16.26
N GLN A 969 -8.56 -25.40 -16.76
CA GLN A 969 -9.78 -25.10 -16.04
C GLN A 969 -9.67 -25.71 -14.64
N SER A 970 -9.54 -24.88 -13.62
CA SER A 970 -10.00 -25.26 -12.30
C SER A 970 -11.53 -25.31 -12.39
N ASN A 971 -12.05 -26.52 -12.62
CA ASN A 971 -13.48 -26.80 -12.57
C ASN A 971 -13.94 -26.67 -11.11
N ARG A 972 -14.20 -25.46 -10.66
CA ARG A 972 -15.08 -25.14 -9.54
C ARG A 972 -15.38 -23.66 -9.58
N ILE A 973 -16.33 -23.25 -10.42
CA ILE A 973 -17.05 -22.00 -10.22
C ILE A 973 -18.19 -22.36 -9.26
N PRO A 974 -18.22 -21.84 -8.04
CA PRO A 974 -19.47 -21.79 -7.33
C PRO A 974 -20.37 -20.84 -8.12
N LYS A 975 -21.54 -21.30 -8.49
CA LYS A 975 -22.59 -20.41 -9.01
C LYS A 975 -22.81 -19.34 -7.94
N THR A 976 -22.60 -18.09 -8.31
CA THR A 976 -23.05 -16.96 -7.52
C THR A 976 -24.55 -17.12 -7.26
N HIS A 977 -24.90 -17.52 -6.06
CA HIS A 977 -26.27 -17.52 -5.62
C HIS A 977 -26.58 -16.14 -5.03
N GLY A 978 -27.59 -15.51 -5.61
CA GLY A 978 -28.31 -14.39 -5.03
C GLY A 978 -27.72 -13.04 -5.42
N ASN A 979 -28.22 -12.50 -6.54
CA ASN A 979 -28.40 -11.08 -6.67
C ASN A 979 -29.21 -10.62 -5.45
N ALA A 980 -28.60 -9.91 -4.52
CA ALA A 980 -29.34 -8.96 -3.72
C ALA A 980 -29.71 -7.84 -4.71
N SER A 981 -30.81 -8.03 -5.42
CA SER A 981 -31.46 -6.99 -6.21
C SER A 981 -31.90 -5.90 -5.26
N GLY A 982 -31.67 -4.66 -5.63
CA GLY A 982 -31.91 -3.39 -4.98
C GLY A 982 -32.93 -3.39 -3.83
N ASP A 983 -32.61 -2.59 -2.80
CA ASP A 983 -33.43 -2.33 -1.60
C ASP A 983 -33.87 -3.61 -0.87
N SER A 984 -32.90 -4.48 -0.48
CA SER A 984 -33.23 -5.66 0.31
C SER A 984 -33.44 -5.28 1.78
N GLU A 985 -34.60 -5.61 2.32
CA GLU A 985 -34.89 -5.68 3.76
C GLU A 985 -33.95 -6.69 4.47
N ASP A 986 -33.18 -7.46 3.72
CA ASP A 986 -32.24 -8.47 4.22
C ASP A 986 -30.82 -7.87 4.32
N LEU A 987 -30.43 -7.47 5.53
CA LEU A 987 -29.12 -6.90 5.86
C LEU A 987 -28.02 -7.97 6.07
N VAL A 988 -28.20 -9.18 5.58
CA VAL A 988 -27.21 -10.26 5.69
C VAL A 988 -26.26 -10.27 4.49
N VAL A 989 -24.98 -10.10 4.78
CA VAL A 989 -23.90 -10.08 3.78
C VAL A 989 -23.15 -11.40 3.82
N SER A 990 -23.04 -12.10 2.70
CA SER A 990 -22.22 -13.32 2.56
C SER A 990 -20.96 -13.02 1.77
N LEU A 991 -19.82 -13.56 2.22
CA LEU A 991 -18.52 -13.42 1.57
C LEU A 991 -17.91 -14.78 1.21
N GLN A 992 -17.33 -14.87 0.03
CA GLN A 992 -16.50 -16.00 -0.40
C GLN A 992 -15.01 -15.71 -0.07
N PRO A 993 -14.15 -16.76 -0.05
CA PRO A 993 -12.70 -16.56 0.13
C PRO A 993 -12.13 -15.45 -0.74
N MET A 994 -11.34 -14.55 -0.14
CA MET A 994 -10.73 -13.35 -0.76
C MET A 994 -11.71 -12.32 -1.34
N GLU A 995 -13.00 -12.41 -1.05
CA GLU A 995 -13.97 -11.41 -1.51
C GLU A 995 -13.95 -10.16 -0.63
N ILE A 996 -14.01 -8.99 -1.25
CA ILE A 996 -14.28 -7.70 -0.59
C ILE A 996 -15.65 -7.23 -1.09
N ARG A 997 -16.55 -6.95 -0.16
CA ARG A 997 -17.85 -6.36 -0.47
C ARG A 997 -17.94 -4.96 0.13
N THR A 998 -18.42 -4.01 -0.65
CA THR A 998 -18.46 -2.58 -0.33
C THR A 998 -19.90 -2.09 -0.29
N PHE A 999 -20.27 -1.42 0.79
CA PHE A 999 -21.63 -0.93 1.01
C PHE A 999 -21.64 0.52 1.47
N ILE A 1000 -22.60 1.29 0.97
CA ILE A 1000 -23.02 2.55 1.56
C ILE A 1000 -24.22 2.21 2.47
N LEU A 1001 -24.01 2.37 3.77
CA LEU A 1001 -25.03 2.15 4.78
C LEU A 1001 -25.77 3.45 5.08
N THR A 1002 -27.10 3.44 5.06
CA THR A 1002 -27.90 4.50 5.70
C THR A 1002 -28.07 4.16 7.16
N VAL A 1003 -27.72 5.10 8.04
CA VAL A 1003 -27.74 4.87 9.49
C VAL A 1003 -28.55 5.94 10.20
N LYS A 1004 -29.17 5.55 11.30
CA LYS A 1004 -29.90 6.43 12.19
C LYS A 1004 -29.39 6.26 13.61
N LYS A 1005 -29.02 7.36 14.26
CA LYS A 1005 -28.57 7.32 15.65
C LYS A 1005 -29.74 6.89 16.55
N LEU A 1006 -29.53 5.88 17.38
CA LEU A 1006 -30.49 5.46 18.37
C LEU A 1006 -30.61 6.54 19.46
N SER A 1007 -31.84 6.86 19.86
CA SER A 1007 -32.06 7.73 21.01
C SER A 1007 -31.65 6.96 22.27
N SER A 1008 -30.65 7.48 23.00
CA SER A 1008 -30.19 6.97 24.29
C SER A 1008 -31.30 6.96 25.34
#